data_ea3f131962d3f9666348ccfafb89df67
#
_entry.id   ea3f131962d3f9666348ccfafb89df67
#
_cell.length_a   1.000
_cell.length_b   1.000
_cell.length_c   1.000
_cell.angle_alpha   90.00
_cell.angle_beta   90.00
_cell.angle_gamma   90.00
#
_symmetry.space_group_name_H-M   'P 1'
#
loop_
_entity.id
_entity.type
_entity.pdbx_description
1 polymer ?
#
loop_
_entity_poly.entity_id
_entity_poly.type
_entity_poly.pdbx_seq_one_letter_code
_entity_poly.pdbx_strand_id
1 'polypeptide(L)'
;MKWLSAGLIFVNLSTICGLLLGMVGSGLNKLSALLALISGAAFALAAYLGTFDPDKPNRRAGAPPDSPESAGEALALQRAQSESRPSRRAQRRLQKDAPKSTPAPWRYGKVWLWLLGICFLMFAVRSFCWLLYIDGSELRIQSPNNLGDLSLHITLIRNFANGVALWPDNPIYVFSKLRYPAGMDLFNALLCLVHVDLIRGLVWTGLLASLATFYAFFRWGGAFAIAGFLFNGGTAGFQFFDKLKFSDYQGVNAIAWKSIALSMFVTQRGLLYAIPAGVLLLWHWREKFFRQGAQGQEGRRSGPLPFWVELSLYASMPLFHVHTFLALSIILFFLFIFECLQPLKFIVDLLRKEGIGGIRRSISNPAERGKLLGDTRMHALRVVACALLPAFFFTWLTTDHFRAGSFLKPHLGWVMSDPAFARASFFQFWSDNFGVFIPLALLLIGICGWRAWKGGLKWNQESSEAIAFLLPALAIFVSGLLFQFAPWQWDNLKLMMWAYFLVLPFLWKDLIAQWNVPARALVCMALFASGFISLFGGLSVGRPGFGITNRIELSAVGDAVQPLPVEARFAAFPTFNHPLLLQGRKLVLGYPGHLWSQGFADYGGVNNSLNQLMQGAENWREVAQNLHVRYIFWGREETTNYAASRRPWEGTAPVVASGPWGTIYDLEPTANQPKG
;
A
#
# COMPACT_ATOMS: atom_id res chain seq x y z
N MET A 1 13.53 0.64 -13.75
CA MET A 1 12.05 0.80 -13.67
C MET A 1 11.26 -0.27 -14.40
N LYS A 2 11.75 -0.79 -15.52
CA LYS A 2 11.06 -1.85 -16.32
C LYS A 2 10.65 -3.08 -15.53
N TRP A 3 11.55 -3.65 -14.71
CA TRP A 3 11.26 -4.82 -13.88
C TRP A 3 10.24 -4.53 -12.77
N LEU A 4 10.31 -3.33 -12.18
CA LEU A 4 9.36 -2.94 -11.13
C LEU A 4 7.94 -2.80 -11.71
N SER A 5 7.78 -2.09 -12.83
CA SER A 5 6.46 -1.96 -13.48
C SER A 5 5.93 -3.32 -13.92
N ALA A 6 6.78 -4.18 -14.51
CA ALA A 6 6.39 -5.52 -14.93
C ALA A 6 5.93 -6.40 -13.75
N GLY A 7 6.69 -6.42 -12.64
CA GLY A 7 6.32 -7.20 -11.44
C GLY A 7 5.01 -6.73 -10.81
N LEU A 8 4.81 -5.42 -10.72
CA LEU A 8 3.56 -4.86 -10.18
C LEU A 8 2.37 -5.12 -11.10
N ILE A 9 2.54 -5.02 -12.43
CA ILE A 9 1.49 -5.37 -13.41
C ILE A 9 1.19 -6.86 -13.39
N PHE A 10 2.20 -7.72 -13.21
CA PHE A 10 1.98 -9.14 -13.04
C PHE A 10 1.01 -9.42 -11.88
N VAL A 11 1.30 -8.91 -10.70
CA VAL A 11 0.42 -9.09 -9.52
C VAL A 11 -0.96 -8.48 -9.77
N ASN A 12 -1.00 -7.25 -10.28
CA ASN A 12 -2.23 -6.51 -10.51
C ASN A 12 -3.17 -7.24 -11.49
N LEU A 13 -2.70 -7.48 -12.71
CA LEU A 13 -3.55 -8.02 -13.75
C LEU A 13 -3.81 -9.52 -13.57
N SER A 14 -2.91 -10.30 -12.95
CA SER A 14 -3.26 -11.65 -12.49
C SER A 14 -4.43 -11.62 -11.51
N THR A 15 -4.41 -10.70 -10.54
CA THR A 15 -5.49 -10.55 -9.56
C THR A 15 -6.81 -10.15 -10.22
N ILE A 16 -6.79 -9.15 -11.10
CA ILE A 16 -8.00 -8.67 -11.80
C ILE A 16 -8.55 -9.76 -12.74
N CYS A 17 -7.70 -10.41 -13.53
CA CYS A 17 -8.11 -11.51 -14.39
C CYS A 17 -8.69 -12.68 -13.57
N GLY A 18 -8.05 -13.04 -12.46
CA GLY A 18 -8.55 -14.05 -11.54
C GLY A 18 -9.91 -13.69 -10.96
N LEU A 19 -10.09 -12.44 -10.53
CA LEU A 19 -11.37 -11.92 -10.05
C LEU A 19 -12.47 -12.06 -11.11
N LEU A 20 -12.22 -11.59 -12.33
CA LEU A 20 -13.21 -11.63 -13.42
C LEU A 20 -13.53 -13.06 -13.83
N LEU A 21 -12.52 -13.92 -13.98
CA LEU A 21 -12.72 -15.33 -14.33
C LEU A 21 -13.49 -16.07 -13.22
N GLY A 22 -13.21 -15.77 -11.95
CA GLY A 22 -13.93 -16.36 -10.83
C GLY A 22 -15.36 -15.86 -10.70
N MET A 23 -15.65 -14.60 -11.07
CA MET A 23 -17.03 -14.06 -11.11
C MET A 23 -17.85 -14.72 -12.22
N VAL A 24 -17.27 -14.94 -13.39
CA VAL A 24 -17.95 -15.60 -14.52
C VAL A 24 -18.11 -17.10 -14.28
N GLY A 25 -17.11 -17.73 -13.66
CA GLY A 25 -17.03 -19.20 -13.47
C GLY A 25 -17.62 -19.70 -12.14
N SER A 26 -18.38 -18.87 -11.40
CA SER A 26 -18.95 -19.23 -10.10
C SER A 26 -17.91 -19.64 -9.05
N GLY A 27 -16.69 -19.11 -9.13
CA GLY A 27 -15.59 -19.35 -8.23
C GLY A 27 -14.26 -19.62 -8.93
N LEU A 28 -13.18 -19.58 -8.15
CA LEU A 28 -11.84 -19.87 -8.67
C LEU A 28 -11.59 -21.38 -8.73
N ASN A 29 -10.89 -21.81 -9.77
CA ASN A 29 -10.39 -23.17 -9.91
C ASN A 29 -8.97 -23.16 -10.52
N LYS A 30 -8.35 -24.32 -10.66
CA LYS A 30 -6.98 -24.44 -11.19
C LYS A 30 -6.82 -23.82 -12.58
N LEU A 31 -7.81 -24.03 -13.47
CA LEU A 31 -7.76 -23.50 -14.84
C LEU A 31 -7.86 -21.97 -14.86
N SER A 32 -8.83 -21.40 -14.13
CA SER A 32 -8.98 -19.94 -14.01
C SER A 32 -7.74 -19.29 -13.39
N ALA A 33 -7.12 -19.93 -12.38
CA ALA A 33 -5.88 -19.44 -11.78
C ALA A 33 -4.72 -19.46 -12.77
N LEU A 34 -4.56 -20.55 -13.54
CA LEU A 34 -3.51 -20.65 -14.55
C LEU A 34 -3.68 -19.60 -15.65
N LEU A 35 -4.92 -19.44 -16.17
CA LEU A 35 -5.23 -18.42 -17.18
C LEU A 35 -4.98 -16.99 -16.65
N ALA A 36 -5.34 -16.72 -15.41
CA ALA A 36 -5.09 -15.43 -14.79
C ALA A 36 -3.59 -15.12 -14.67
N LEU A 37 -2.78 -16.08 -14.22
CA LEU A 37 -1.33 -15.92 -14.09
C LEU A 37 -0.65 -15.77 -15.46
N ILE A 38 -1.05 -16.54 -16.47
CA ILE A 38 -0.52 -16.42 -17.84
C ILE A 38 -0.87 -15.04 -18.42
N SER A 39 -2.12 -14.60 -18.26
CA SER A 39 -2.56 -13.27 -18.71
C SER A 39 -1.75 -12.17 -18.01
N GLY A 40 -1.59 -12.27 -16.68
CA GLY A 40 -0.75 -11.35 -15.93
C GLY A 40 0.70 -11.31 -16.42
N ALA A 41 1.28 -12.46 -16.75
CA ALA A 41 2.63 -12.54 -17.30
C ALA A 41 2.74 -11.89 -18.70
N ALA A 42 1.75 -12.07 -19.56
CA ALA A 42 1.70 -11.42 -20.87
C ALA A 42 1.65 -9.88 -20.74
N PHE A 43 0.79 -9.36 -19.85
CA PHE A 43 0.71 -7.93 -19.57
C PHE A 43 1.98 -7.40 -18.88
N ALA A 44 2.60 -8.18 -18.02
CA ALA A 44 3.88 -7.82 -17.41
C ALA A 44 4.99 -7.66 -18.46
N LEU A 45 5.05 -8.55 -19.45
CA LEU A 45 5.96 -8.43 -20.58
C LEU A 45 5.68 -7.16 -21.39
N ALA A 46 4.40 -6.88 -21.69
CA ALA A 46 4.00 -5.65 -22.38
C ALA A 46 4.39 -4.39 -21.56
N ALA A 47 4.21 -4.41 -20.24
CA ALA A 47 4.63 -3.33 -19.35
C ALA A 47 6.17 -3.18 -19.35
N TYR A 48 6.91 -4.28 -19.32
CA TYR A 48 8.37 -4.24 -19.41
C TYR A 48 8.87 -3.61 -20.70
N LEU A 49 8.27 -3.99 -21.83
CA LEU A 49 8.64 -3.45 -23.15
C LEU A 49 8.25 -1.97 -23.30
N GLY A 50 7.07 -1.61 -22.83
CA GLY A 50 6.52 -0.26 -22.95
C GLY A 50 7.08 0.76 -21.96
N THR A 51 7.63 0.31 -20.81
CA THR A 51 8.22 1.22 -19.81
C THR A 51 9.56 1.77 -20.29
N PHE A 52 9.72 3.09 -20.26
CA PHE A 52 10.95 3.77 -20.59
C PHE A 52 11.86 3.94 -19.36
N ASP A 53 13.18 3.81 -19.55
CA ASP A 53 14.17 4.05 -18.50
C ASP A 53 14.95 5.33 -18.82
N PRO A 54 14.67 6.45 -18.13
CA PRO A 54 15.29 7.74 -18.47
C PRO A 54 16.81 7.78 -18.21
N ASP A 55 17.35 6.86 -17.42
CA ASP A 55 18.78 6.81 -17.12
C ASP A 55 19.62 6.04 -18.16
N LYS A 56 18.98 5.42 -19.15
CA LYS A 56 19.71 4.73 -20.24
C LYS A 56 19.80 5.65 -21.45
N PRO A 57 21.01 5.99 -21.90
CA PRO A 57 21.18 6.76 -23.13
C PRO A 57 20.50 6.03 -24.30
N ASN A 58 19.75 6.79 -25.07
CA ASN A 58 19.00 6.26 -26.21
C ASN A 58 20.00 5.81 -27.30
N ARG A 59 20.37 4.53 -27.33
CA ARG A 59 21.32 3.97 -28.31
C ARG A 59 20.84 4.13 -29.76
N ARG A 60 19.58 4.54 -30.00
CA ARG A 60 19.03 4.80 -31.33
C ARG A 60 19.29 6.22 -31.83
N ALA A 61 19.72 7.16 -30.98
CA ALA A 61 20.05 8.54 -31.40
C ALA A 61 21.47 8.68 -31.92
N GLY A 62 22.25 7.62 -32.01
CA GLY A 62 23.64 7.60 -32.44
C GLY A 62 23.92 6.76 -33.68
N ALA A 63 22.96 6.52 -34.57
CA ALA A 63 23.26 6.05 -35.90
C ALA A 63 23.86 7.27 -36.68
N PRO A 64 25.06 7.13 -37.23
CA PRO A 64 25.61 8.22 -38.03
C PRO A 64 24.69 8.49 -39.22
N PRO A 65 24.51 9.74 -39.64
CA PRO A 65 23.72 10.05 -40.81
C PRO A 65 24.41 9.45 -42.04
N ASP A 66 23.66 8.62 -42.76
CA ASP A 66 24.10 7.89 -43.95
C ASP A 66 24.32 8.79 -45.18
N SER A 67 24.56 10.12 -45.02
CA SER A 67 24.83 11.02 -46.16
C SER A 67 26.17 11.74 -46.02
N PRO A 68 27.01 11.76 -47.06
CA PRO A 68 28.32 12.44 -47.07
C PRO A 68 28.24 13.94 -46.88
N GLU A 69 27.10 14.59 -47.15
CA GLU A 69 26.93 16.05 -47.03
C GLU A 69 26.93 16.54 -45.56
N SER A 70 26.43 15.76 -44.63
CA SER A 70 26.36 16.14 -43.20
C SER A 70 27.72 16.07 -42.47
N ALA A 71 28.70 15.34 -43.03
CA ALA A 71 30.07 15.30 -42.48
C ALA A 71 30.84 16.58 -42.73
N GLY A 72 30.56 17.28 -43.82
CA GLY A 72 31.16 18.58 -44.17
C GLY A 72 30.69 19.71 -43.25
N GLU A 73 29.40 19.76 -42.95
CA GLU A 73 28.83 20.76 -42.03
C GLU A 73 29.28 20.56 -40.57
N ALA A 74 29.42 19.31 -40.12
CA ALA A 74 29.92 19.01 -38.76
C ALA A 74 31.39 19.45 -38.60
N LEU A 75 32.21 19.28 -39.60
CA LEU A 75 33.62 19.75 -39.61
C LEU A 75 33.74 21.28 -39.68
N ALA A 76 32.84 21.95 -40.41
CA ALA A 76 32.76 23.40 -40.47
C ALA A 76 32.33 24.02 -39.13
N LEU A 77 31.34 23.42 -38.46
CA LEU A 77 30.90 23.81 -37.11
C LEU A 77 32.00 23.61 -36.07
N GLN A 78 32.76 22.52 -36.15
CA GLN A 78 33.90 22.29 -35.26
C GLN A 78 35.05 23.28 -35.46
N ARG A 79 35.33 23.70 -36.69
CA ARG A 79 36.31 24.77 -36.99
C ARG A 79 35.85 26.15 -36.50
N ALA A 80 34.59 26.52 -36.71
CA ALA A 80 34.03 27.77 -36.21
C ALA A 80 34.02 27.86 -34.66
N GLN A 81 33.84 26.72 -33.98
CA GLN A 81 33.95 26.66 -32.52
C GLN A 81 35.39 26.74 -32.00
N SER A 82 36.40 26.40 -32.79
CA SER A 82 37.79 26.48 -32.38
C SER A 82 38.38 27.91 -32.51
N GLU A 83 37.80 28.74 -33.35
CA GLU A 83 38.25 30.14 -33.57
C GLU A 83 37.66 31.14 -32.57
N SER A 84 36.63 30.77 -31.81
CA SER A 84 35.95 31.62 -30.82
C SER A 84 36.35 31.35 -29.36
N ARG A 85 37.61 31.01 -29.07
CA ARG A 85 38.05 30.86 -27.67
C ARG A 85 38.01 32.21 -26.95
N PRO A 86 37.12 32.36 -25.93
CA PRO A 86 37.06 33.61 -25.17
C PRO A 86 38.35 33.84 -24.40
N SER A 87 38.78 35.12 -24.31
CA SER A 87 39.99 35.50 -23.60
C SER A 87 40.00 35.00 -22.16
N ARG A 88 41.18 34.71 -21.59
CA ARG A 88 41.32 34.22 -20.18
C ARG A 88 40.58 35.08 -19.14
N ARG A 89 40.36 36.37 -19.45
CA ARG A 89 39.60 37.30 -18.60
C ARG A 89 38.09 37.06 -18.69
N ALA A 90 37.56 36.71 -19.86
CA ALA A 90 36.16 36.33 -20.07
C ALA A 90 35.82 34.96 -19.44
N GLN A 91 36.76 34.01 -19.55
CA GLN A 91 36.61 32.71 -18.87
C GLN A 91 36.57 32.82 -17.35
N ARG A 92 37.34 33.73 -16.73
CA ARG A 92 37.29 33.99 -15.28
C ARG A 92 35.99 34.68 -14.84
N ARG A 93 35.38 35.52 -15.69
CA ARG A 93 34.04 36.08 -15.43
C ARG A 93 32.96 35.03 -15.56
N LEU A 94 32.95 34.21 -16.59
CA LEU A 94 32.02 33.10 -16.77
C LEU A 94 32.13 32.04 -15.67
N GLN A 95 33.33 31.83 -15.10
CA GLN A 95 33.50 30.94 -13.92
C GLN A 95 32.98 31.54 -12.61
N LYS A 96 32.92 32.90 -12.50
CA LYS A 96 32.39 33.56 -11.30
C LYS A 96 30.86 33.63 -11.30
N ASP A 97 30.26 33.66 -12.49
CA ASP A 97 28.80 33.69 -12.69
C ASP A 97 28.20 32.31 -12.99
N ALA A 98 29.06 31.27 -13.07
CA ALA A 98 28.57 29.92 -13.17
C ALA A 98 27.74 29.56 -11.90
N PRO A 99 26.51 29.07 -12.05
CA PRO A 99 25.73 28.60 -10.89
C PRO A 99 26.59 27.63 -10.09
N LYS A 100 26.68 27.86 -8.77
CA LYS A 100 27.47 27.06 -7.85
C LYS A 100 27.29 25.60 -8.19
N SER A 101 28.39 24.95 -8.62
CA SER A 101 28.42 23.55 -9.00
C SER A 101 27.60 22.72 -8.00
N THR A 102 26.73 21.86 -8.51
CA THR A 102 26.07 20.82 -7.71
C THR A 102 27.10 20.23 -6.76
N PRO A 103 26.81 20.16 -5.44
CA PRO A 103 27.78 19.64 -4.50
C PRO A 103 28.28 18.30 -4.99
N ALA A 104 29.61 18.12 -4.99
CA ALA A 104 30.24 16.89 -5.44
C ALA A 104 29.53 15.69 -4.81
N PRO A 105 29.22 14.62 -5.57
CA PRO A 105 28.49 13.48 -5.03
C PRO A 105 29.26 12.98 -3.81
N TRP A 106 28.53 12.88 -2.70
CA TRP A 106 29.12 12.54 -1.40
C TRP A 106 29.93 11.24 -1.52
N ARG A 107 31.22 11.32 -1.25
CA ARG A 107 32.19 10.24 -1.44
C ARG A 107 31.76 8.92 -0.78
N TYR A 108 30.95 9.02 0.28
CA TYR A 108 30.41 7.89 1.04
C TYR A 108 28.94 7.53 0.72
N GLY A 109 28.32 8.18 -0.26
CA GLY A 109 26.90 7.93 -0.59
C GLY A 109 26.62 6.47 -0.97
N LYS A 110 27.55 5.81 -1.64
CA LYS A 110 27.46 4.39 -1.98
C LYS A 110 27.52 3.50 -0.74
N VAL A 111 28.39 3.83 0.23
CA VAL A 111 28.53 3.05 1.48
C VAL A 111 27.23 3.09 2.28
N TRP A 112 26.62 4.24 2.42
CA TRP A 112 25.32 4.36 3.11
C TRP A 112 24.23 3.57 2.40
N LEU A 113 24.19 3.59 1.07
CA LEU A 113 23.22 2.80 0.32
C LEU A 113 23.43 1.28 0.55
N TRP A 114 24.68 0.81 0.60
CA TRP A 114 24.97 -0.58 0.92
C TRP A 114 24.58 -0.97 2.34
N LEU A 115 24.87 -0.12 3.33
CA LEU A 115 24.46 -0.35 4.72
C LEU A 115 22.93 -0.41 4.85
N LEU A 116 22.23 0.52 4.24
CA LEU A 116 20.76 0.49 4.21
C LEU A 116 20.21 -0.72 3.45
N GLY A 117 20.89 -1.14 2.37
CA GLY A 117 20.55 -2.37 1.66
C GLY A 117 20.66 -3.60 2.53
N ILE A 118 21.72 -3.71 3.34
CA ILE A 118 21.90 -4.80 4.31
C ILE A 118 20.81 -4.74 5.39
N CYS A 119 20.54 -3.56 5.98
CA CYS A 119 19.47 -3.40 6.97
C CYS A 119 18.11 -3.78 6.39
N PHE A 120 17.83 -3.38 5.14
CA PHE A 120 16.57 -3.72 4.47
C PHE A 120 16.47 -5.22 4.17
N LEU A 121 17.56 -5.84 3.76
CA LEU A 121 17.61 -7.30 3.55
C LEU A 121 17.37 -8.05 4.85
N MET A 122 18.04 -7.64 5.95
CA MET A 122 17.82 -8.22 7.28
C MET A 122 16.36 -8.09 7.71
N PHE A 123 15.76 -6.90 7.53
CA PHE A 123 14.33 -6.66 7.76
C PHE A 123 13.47 -7.61 6.94
N ALA A 124 13.68 -7.67 5.61
CA ALA A 124 12.85 -8.46 4.72
C ALA A 124 12.94 -9.95 5.03
N VAL A 125 14.16 -10.49 5.16
CA VAL A 125 14.38 -11.91 5.47
C VAL A 125 13.79 -12.26 6.83
N ARG A 126 14.09 -11.45 7.87
CA ARG A 126 13.62 -11.73 9.22
C ARG A 126 12.11 -11.64 9.36
N SER A 127 11.48 -10.68 8.67
CA SER A 127 10.03 -10.50 8.74
C SER A 127 9.26 -11.54 7.93
N PHE A 128 9.72 -11.91 6.73
CA PHE A 128 8.94 -12.75 5.82
C PHE A 128 9.31 -14.22 5.86
N CYS A 129 10.56 -14.61 6.09
CA CYS A 129 10.92 -16.02 6.25
C CYS A 129 10.40 -16.62 7.57
N TRP A 130 10.10 -15.78 8.57
CA TRP A 130 9.46 -16.17 9.84
C TRP A 130 8.06 -15.58 10.00
N LEU A 131 7.43 -15.14 8.89
CA LEU A 131 6.07 -14.64 8.89
C LEU A 131 5.09 -15.70 9.40
N LEU A 132 5.18 -16.89 8.84
CA LEU A 132 4.47 -18.09 9.23
C LEU A 132 5.42 -19.28 9.09
N TYR A 133 5.65 -20.03 10.14
CA TYR A 133 6.58 -21.16 10.14
C TYR A 133 6.08 -22.32 11.00
N ILE A 134 6.68 -23.48 10.78
CA ILE A 134 6.36 -24.71 11.51
C ILE A 134 7.41 -24.89 12.63
N ASP A 135 6.94 -25.10 13.84
CA ASP A 135 7.77 -25.44 15.00
C ASP A 135 7.13 -26.65 15.72
N GLY A 136 7.69 -27.84 15.50
CA GLY A 136 7.11 -29.09 15.96
C GLY A 136 5.71 -29.33 15.36
N SER A 137 4.72 -29.44 16.22
CA SER A 137 3.30 -29.59 15.83
C SER A 137 2.55 -28.27 15.66
N GLU A 138 3.20 -27.12 15.86
CA GLU A 138 2.53 -25.83 15.83
C GLU A 138 2.86 -25.00 14.60
N LEU A 139 1.89 -24.27 14.09
CA LEU A 139 2.09 -23.13 13.21
C LEU A 139 2.30 -21.90 14.07
N ARG A 140 3.41 -21.20 13.81
CA ARG A 140 3.84 -20.05 14.59
C ARG A 140 4.14 -18.86 13.72
N ILE A 141 4.03 -17.67 14.31
CA ILE A 141 4.47 -16.39 13.77
C ILE A 141 5.52 -15.77 14.67
N GLN A 142 6.42 -14.99 14.07
CA GLN A 142 7.46 -14.32 14.84
C GLN A 142 6.97 -13.01 15.45
N SER A 143 6.22 -12.21 14.70
CA SER A 143 5.79 -10.89 15.12
C SER A 143 4.43 -10.92 15.81
N PRO A 144 4.31 -10.38 17.05
CA PRO A 144 3.03 -10.26 17.74
C PRO A 144 2.03 -9.38 16.98
N ASN A 145 2.53 -8.41 16.21
CA ASN A 145 1.69 -7.52 15.40
C ASN A 145 0.89 -8.26 14.32
N ASN A 146 1.29 -9.48 13.97
CA ASN A 146 0.63 -10.31 12.95
C ASN A 146 -0.38 -11.32 13.51
N LEU A 147 -0.53 -11.44 14.81
CA LEU A 147 -1.27 -12.55 15.41
C LEU A 147 -2.73 -12.64 14.93
N GLY A 148 -3.44 -11.52 14.90
CA GLY A 148 -4.81 -11.45 14.37
C GLY A 148 -4.85 -11.29 12.84
N ASP A 149 -4.12 -10.32 12.30
CA ASP A 149 -4.19 -9.95 10.89
C ASP A 149 -3.83 -11.11 9.95
N LEU A 150 -2.75 -11.86 10.25
CA LEU A 150 -2.34 -12.97 9.39
C LEU A 150 -3.38 -14.11 9.36
N SER A 151 -4.04 -14.38 10.49
CA SER A 151 -5.11 -15.39 10.55
C SER A 151 -6.28 -15.02 9.65
N LEU A 152 -6.68 -13.73 9.62
CA LEU A 152 -7.70 -13.24 8.70
C LEU A 152 -7.26 -13.41 7.24
N HIS A 153 -6.02 -13.03 6.91
CA HIS A 153 -5.49 -13.20 5.55
C HIS A 153 -5.44 -14.67 5.11
N ILE A 154 -5.02 -15.59 6.00
CA ILE A 154 -5.05 -17.03 5.73
C ILE A 154 -6.49 -17.49 5.44
N THR A 155 -7.45 -17.03 6.26
CA THR A 155 -8.88 -17.32 6.05
C THR A 155 -9.34 -16.88 4.67
N LEU A 156 -9.02 -15.65 4.24
CA LEU A 156 -9.42 -15.13 2.94
C LEU A 156 -8.74 -15.89 1.78
N ILE A 157 -7.44 -16.14 1.87
CA ILE A 157 -6.68 -16.90 0.85
C ILE A 157 -7.30 -18.29 0.67
N ARG A 158 -7.54 -19.01 1.76
CA ARG A 158 -8.14 -20.35 1.71
C ARG A 158 -9.58 -20.31 1.23
N ASN A 159 -10.37 -19.33 1.66
CA ASN A 159 -11.76 -19.17 1.21
C ASN A 159 -11.81 -19.00 -0.32
N PHE A 160 -11.01 -18.11 -0.90
CA PHE A 160 -10.90 -17.96 -2.35
C PHE A 160 -10.39 -19.24 -3.03
N ALA A 161 -9.37 -19.89 -2.49
CA ALA A 161 -8.80 -21.11 -3.05
C ALA A 161 -9.74 -22.31 -2.98
N ASN A 162 -10.72 -22.32 -2.06
CA ASN A 162 -11.77 -23.33 -1.99
C ASN A 162 -12.85 -23.19 -3.08
N GLY A 163 -12.75 -22.17 -3.93
CA GLY A 163 -13.65 -21.98 -5.06
C GLY A 163 -15.02 -21.40 -4.72
N VAL A 164 -15.10 -20.58 -3.65
CA VAL A 164 -16.32 -19.82 -3.33
C VAL A 164 -16.70 -18.87 -4.47
N ALA A 165 -18.00 -18.64 -4.65
CA ALA A 165 -18.49 -17.69 -5.65
C ALA A 165 -17.94 -16.27 -5.36
N LEU A 166 -17.37 -15.62 -6.38
CA LEU A 166 -16.82 -14.27 -6.23
C LEU A 166 -17.91 -13.22 -6.55
N TRP A 167 -18.09 -12.13 -5.81
CA TRP A 167 -17.45 -11.74 -4.56
C TRP A 167 -18.13 -12.46 -3.39
N PRO A 168 -17.38 -13.13 -2.49
CA PRO A 168 -17.98 -14.06 -1.54
C PRO A 168 -18.74 -13.34 -0.42
N ASP A 169 -19.55 -14.13 0.29
CA ASP A 169 -19.99 -13.74 1.62
C ASP A 169 -18.78 -13.61 2.54
N ASN A 170 -18.86 -12.70 3.50
CA ASN A 170 -17.78 -12.51 4.45
C ASN A 170 -17.59 -13.78 5.30
N PRO A 171 -16.43 -14.47 5.28
CA PRO A 171 -16.24 -15.71 6.00
C PRO A 171 -16.32 -15.58 7.53
N ILE A 172 -16.20 -14.35 8.04
CA ILE A 172 -16.31 -14.05 9.47
C ILE A 172 -17.63 -13.34 9.84
N TYR A 173 -18.52 -13.09 8.87
CA TYR A 173 -19.85 -12.53 9.11
C TYR A 173 -20.75 -12.79 7.90
N VAL A 174 -21.38 -13.94 7.89
CA VAL A 174 -22.10 -14.49 6.72
C VAL A 174 -23.34 -13.72 6.26
N PHE A 175 -23.73 -12.66 6.96
CA PHE A 175 -24.87 -11.80 6.63
C PHE A 175 -24.52 -10.61 5.74
N SER A 176 -23.25 -10.52 5.29
CA SER A 176 -22.80 -9.49 4.36
C SER A 176 -21.81 -10.08 3.34
N LYS A 177 -21.61 -9.36 2.23
CA LYS A 177 -20.46 -9.63 1.37
C LYS A 177 -19.18 -9.17 2.03
N LEU A 178 -18.06 -9.70 1.56
CA LEU A 178 -16.74 -9.38 2.09
C LEU A 178 -16.46 -7.86 2.00
N ARG A 179 -16.22 -7.22 3.14
CA ARG A 179 -15.89 -5.79 3.29
C ARG A 179 -14.40 -5.59 3.50
N TYR A 180 -13.58 -6.04 2.57
CA TYR A 180 -12.13 -5.97 2.72
C TYR A 180 -11.40 -5.82 1.37
N PRO A 181 -10.33 -4.99 1.28
CA PRO A 181 -9.50 -4.90 0.08
C PRO A 181 -8.56 -6.11 -0.02
N ALA A 182 -9.09 -7.25 -0.47
CA ALA A 182 -8.45 -8.57 -0.44
C ALA A 182 -7.65 -8.90 -1.72
N GLY A 183 -7.19 -7.91 -2.50
CA GLY A 183 -6.48 -8.14 -3.77
C GLY A 183 -5.23 -9.00 -3.62
N MET A 184 -4.41 -8.78 -2.57
CA MET A 184 -3.24 -9.62 -2.32
C MET A 184 -3.58 -11.02 -1.84
N ASP A 185 -4.70 -11.19 -1.12
CA ASP A 185 -5.17 -12.50 -0.67
C ASP A 185 -5.67 -13.31 -1.86
N LEU A 186 -6.40 -12.66 -2.78
CA LEU A 186 -6.83 -13.25 -4.03
C LEU A 186 -5.63 -13.69 -4.88
N PHE A 187 -4.57 -12.85 -5.00
CA PHE A 187 -3.34 -13.23 -5.69
C PHE A 187 -2.69 -14.47 -5.06
N ASN A 188 -2.60 -14.53 -3.72
CA ASN A 188 -2.05 -15.71 -3.03
C ASN A 188 -2.95 -16.95 -3.22
N ALA A 189 -4.27 -16.78 -3.32
CA ALA A 189 -5.19 -17.88 -3.63
C ALA A 189 -4.93 -18.45 -5.04
N LEU A 190 -4.65 -17.60 -6.05
CA LEU A 190 -4.24 -18.06 -7.37
C LEU A 190 -2.96 -18.91 -7.31
N LEU A 191 -1.98 -18.51 -6.48
CA LEU A 191 -0.76 -19.29 -6.25
C LEU A 191 -1.06 -20.65 -5.60
N CYS A 192 -1.95 -20.69 -4.59
CA CYS A 192 -2.35 -21.94 -3.94
C CYS A 192 -3.04 -22.89 -4.92
N LEU A 193 -3.89 -22.38 -5.81
CA LEU A 193 -4.59 -23.18 -6.83
C LEU A 193 -3.65 -23.82 -7.87
N VAL A 194 -2.50 -23.21 -8.12
CA VAL A 194 -1.45 -23.80 -8.97
C VAL A 194 -0.39 -24.56 -8.16
N HIS A 195 -0.77 -25.03 -6.97
CA HIS A 195 0.03 -25.86 -6.08
C HIS A 195 1.27 -25.20 -5.45
N VAL A 196 1.32 -23.87 -5.37
CA VAL A 196 2.31 -23.20 -4.51
C VAL A 196 1.83 -23.33 -3.07
N ASP A 197 2.66 -23.89 -2.20
CA ASP A 197 2.36 -24.00 -0.77
C ASP A 197 2.08 -22.62 -0.14
N LEU A 198 1.09 -22.54 0.75
CA LEU A 198 0.65 -21.29 1.36
C LEU A 198 1.81 -20.52 2.03
N ILE A 199 2.62 -21.21 2.84
CA ILE A 199 3.73 -20.58 3.56
C ILE A 199 4.75 -20.02 2.55
N ARG A 200 5.11 -20.82 1.56
CA ARG A 200 6.03 -20.40 0.49
C ARG A 200 5.47 -19.22 -0.30
N GLY A 201 4.17 -19.25 -0.65
CA GLY A 201 3.48 -18.14 -1.31
C GLY A 201 3.57 -16.85 -0.51
N LEU A 202 3.29 -16.90 0.79
CA LEU A 202 3.39 -15.76 1.70
C LEU A 202 4.81 -15.22 1.81
N VAL A 203 5.82 -16.09 1.93
CA VAL A 203 7.24 -15.71 2.01
C VAL A 203 7.69 -15.03 0.72
N TRP A 204 7.47 -15.65 -0.43
CA TRP A 204 7.94 -15.10 -1.70
C TRP A 204 7.24 -13.79 -2.06
N THR A 205 5.93 -13.68 -1.85
CA THR A 205 5.22 -12.42 -2.09
C THR A 205 5.75 -11.30 -1.18
N GLY A 206 6.09 -11.59 0.08
CA GLY A 206 6.69 -10.64 1.00
C GLY A 206 8.10 -10.21 0.60
N LEU A 207 8.97 -11.16 0.23
CA LEU A 207 10.35 -10.86 -0.21
C LEU A 207 10.38 -10.06 -1.51
N LEU A 208 9.57 -10.44 -2.50
CA LEU A 208 9.48 -9.72 -3.78
C LEU A 208 8.89 -8.32 -3.61
N ALA A 209 7.86 -8.17 -2.76
CA ALA A 209 7.31 -6.86 -2.41
C ALA A 209 8.35 -5.99 -1.68
N SER A 210 9.18 -6.58 -0.82
CA SER A 210 10.28 -5.88 -0.15
C SER A 210 11.32 -5.38 -1.15
N LEU A 211 11.73 -6.20 -2.10
CA LEU A 211 12.64 -5.79 -3.18
C LEU A 211 12.04 -4.66 -4.04
N ALA A 212 10.76 -4.80 -4.40
CA ALA A 212 10.02 -3.77 -5.15
C ALA A 212 9.96 -2.45 -4.37
N THR A 213 9.68 -2.51 -3.08
CA THR A 213 9.60 -1.34 -2.18
C THR A 213 10.96 -0.67 -2.02
N PHE A 214 12.03 -1.44 -1.77
CA PHE A 214 13.39 -0.91 -1.72
C PHE A 214 13.74 -0.14 -3.00
N TYR A 215 13.49 -0.75 -4.15
CA TYR A 215 13.82 -0.13 -5.44
C TYR A 215 12.93 1.08 -5.74
N ALA A 216 11.66 1.05 -5.39
CA ALA A 216 10.75 2.18 -5.55
C ALA A 216 11.21 3.38 -4.71
N PHE A 217 11.53 3.20 -3.44
CA PHE A 217 12.06 4.28 -2.58
C PHE A 217 13.43 4.76 -3.02
N PHE A 218 14.30 3.85 -3.49
CA PHE A 218 15.58 4.25 -4.07
C PHE A 218 15.38 5.23 -5.25
N ARG A 219 14.43 4.97 -6.12
CA ARG A 219 14.12 5.84 -7.27
C ARG A 219 13.40 7.12 -6.86
N TRP A 220 12.59 7.08 -5.82
CA TRP A 220 11.82 8.22 -5.30
C TRP A 220 12.71 9.25 -4.60
N GLY A 221 13.54 8.84 -3.67
CA GLY A 221 14.32 9.74 -2.83
C GLY A 221 15.67 9.19 -2.36
N GLY A 222 16.21 8.15 -3.04
CA GLY A 222 17.53 7.59 -2.75
C GLY A 222 17.62 6.92 -1.38
N ALA A 223 18.83 6.90 -0.83
CA ALA A 223 19.13 6.31 0.48
C ALA A 223 18.31 6.93 1.62
N PHE A 224 18.05 8.24 1.57
CA PHE A 224 17.28 8.94 2.60
C PHE A 224 15.82 8.45 2.66
N ALA A 225 15.19 8.22 1.52
CA ALA A 225 13.82 7.71 1.48
C ALA A 225 13.73 6.24 1.94
N ILE A 226 14.76 5.43 1.65
CA ILE A 226 14.87 4.06 2.18
C ILE A 226 15.00 4.09 3.72
N ALA A 227 15.87 4.97 4.25
CA ALA A 227 16.00 5.15 5.70
C ALA A 227 14.68 5.61 6.34
N GLY A 228 13.96 6.54 5.69
CA GLY A 228 12.65 6.99 6.13
C GLY A 228 11.63 5.87 6.20
N PHE A 229 11.57 4.99 5.22
CA PHE A 229 10.67 3.83 5.27
C PHE A 229 11.02 2.86 6.40
N LEU A 230 12.31 2.53 6.59
CA LEU A 230 12.74 1.57 7.60
C LEU A 230 12.69 2.13 9.01
N PHE A 231 13.12 3.37 9.19
CA PHE A 231 13.45 3.95 10.49
C PHE A 231 12.56 5.14 10.84
N ASN A 232 11.31 5.15 10.33
CA ASN A 232 10.34 6.16 10.76
C ASN A 232 10.13 6.10 12.27
N GLY A 233 9.95 7.25 12.91
CA GLY A 233 9.67 7.32 14.36
C GLY A 233 9.93 8.71 14.93
N GLY A 234 9.53 8.86 16.18
CA GLY A 234 9.84 10.05 16.99
C GLY A 234 10.97 9.79 17.97
N THR A 235 10.72 10.07 19.26
CA THR A 235 11.73 9.89 20.32
C THR A 235 11.56 8.60 21.11
N ALA A 236 10.47 7.85 20.90
CA ALA A 236 10.13 6.67 21.71
C ALA A 236 11.27 5.63 21.82
N GLY A 237 12.02 5.41 20.75
CA GLY A 237 13.14 4.46 20.71
C GLY A 237 14.30 4.84 21.65
N PHE A 238 14.41 6.13 22.04
CA PHE A 238 15.45 6.58 22.97
C PHE A 238 15.25 6.06 24.40
N GLN A 239 14.09 5.46 24.73
CA GLN A 239 13.90 4.68 25.96
C GLN A 239 14.93 3.52 26.08
N PHE A 240 15.61 3.18 24.98
CA PHE A 240 16.77 2.28 25.01
C PHE A 240 17.82 2.71 26.01
N PHE A 241 18.13 4.00 26.13
CA PHE A 241 19.15 4.51 27.02
C PHE A 241 18.78 4.36 28.52
N ASP A 242 17.48 4.32 28.82
CA ASP A 242 17.00 4.10 30.19
C ASP A 242 16.98 2.60 30.54
N LYS A 243 16.65 1.74 29.57
CA LYS A 243 16.40 0.32 29.80
C LYS A 243 17.55 -0.59 29.35
N LEU A 244 18.49 -0.04 28.55
CA LEU A 244 19.65 -0.74 27.93
C LEU A 244 19.22 -2.05 27.22
N LYS A 245 18.01 -2.08 26.65
CA LYS A 245 17.42 -3.24 25.98
C LYS A 245 16.86 -2.85 24.63
N PHE A 246 17.22 -3.55 23.55
CA PHE A 246 16.53 -3.43 22.28
C PHE A 246 15.10 -3.98 22.38
N SER A 247 14.14 -3.15 22.07
CA SER A 247 12.70 -3.48 22.04
C SER A 247 12.00 -2.64 21.00
N ASP A 248 10.84 -3.09 20.52
CA ASP A 248 9.96 -2.26 19.68
C ASP A 248 9.23 -1.23 20.55
N TYR A 249 9.91 -0.13 20.84
CA TYR A 249 9.35 0.98 21.65
C TYR A 249 8.21 1.73 20.93
N GLN A 250 8.12 1.63 19.59
CA GLN A 250 6.99 2.16 18.84
C GLN A 250 5.76 1.23 18.89
N GLY A 251 5.94 -0.04 19.27
CA GLY A 251 4.87 -0.99 19.50
C GLY A 251 4.02 -0.72 20.74
N VAL A 252 4.48 0.16 21.67
CA VAL A 252 3.72 0.48 22.89
C VAL A 252 2.47 1.32 22.59
N ASN A 253 1.43 1.19 23.45
CA ASN A 253 0.12 1.83 23.21
C ASN A 253 0.18 3.37 23.16
N ALA A 254 1.07 4.00 23.90
CA ALA A 254 1.22 5.46 23.94
C ALA A 254 1.80 6.08 22.65
N ILE A 255 2.24 5.26 21.68
CA ILE A 255 2.78 5.71 20.40
C ILE A 255 1.81 5.33 19.29
N ALA A 256 1.25 6.32 18.62
CA ALA A 256 0.31 6.11 17.51
C ALA A 256 1.03 6.04 16.14
N TRP A 257 2.17 6.74 15.97
CA TRP A 257 3.01 6.66 14.79
C TRP A 257 3.89 5.40 14.85
N LYS A 258 3.27 4.27 14.51
CA LYS A 258 3.91 2.96 14.54
C LYS A 258 4.99 2.83 13.47
N SER A 259 5.87 1.84 13.62
CA SER A 259 6.85 1.48 12.58
C SER A 259 6.12 1.10 11.27
N ILE A 260 6.36 1.88 10.21
CA ILE A 260 5.76 1.61 8.90
C ILE A 260 6.20 0.23 8.38
N ALA A 261 7.47 -0.11 8.59
CA ALA A 261 8.00 -1.40 8.16
C ALA A 261 7.36 -2.57 8.92
N LEU A 262 7.34 -2.55 10.26
CA LEU A 262 6.89 -3.67 11.09
C LEU A 262 5.36 -3.76 11.23
N SER A 263 4.70 -2.62 11.50
CA SER A 263 3.29 -2.62 11.88
C SER A 263 2.34 -2.34 10.72
N MET A 264 2.85 -1.86 9.58
CA MET A 264 2.05 -1.61 8.38
C MET A 264 2.42 -2.56 7.25
N PHE A 265 3.66 -2.50 6.76
CA PHE A 265 4.06 -3.24 5.58
C PHE A 265 4.03 -4.76 5.76
N VAL A 266 4.46 -5.27 6.93
CA VAL A 266 4.48 -6.71 7.22
C VAL A 266 3.06 -7.23 7.53
N THR A 267 2.27 -6.47 8.31
CA THR A 267 0.97 -6.94 8.80
C THR A 267 -0.13 -6.83 7.75
N GLN A 268 -0.13 -5.74 6.97
CA GLN A 268 -1.21 -5.46 6.02
C GLN A 268 -0.83 -5.90 4.61
N ARG A 269 -1.31 -7.07 4.20
CA ARG A 269 -0.98 -7.69 2.91
C ARG A 269 -1.19 -6.75 1.73
N GLY A 270 -2.25 -5.95 1.73
CA GLY A 270 -2.52 -4.97 0.66
C GLY A 270 -1.39 -3.95 0.45
N LEU A 271 -0.65 -3.60 1.50
CA LEU A 271 0.48 -2.67 1.42
C LEU A 271 1.71 -3.26 0.73
N LEU A 272 1.85 -4.58 0.66
CA LEU A 272 2.90 -5.23 -0.12
C LEU A 272 2.84 -4.86 -1.60
N TYR A 273 1.64 -4.62 -2.11
CA TYR A 273 1.42 -4.09 -3.46
C TYR A 273 1.33 -2.56 -3.46
N ALA A 274 0.53 -1.98 -2.57
CA ALA A 274 0.16 -0.57 -2.63
C ALA A 274 1.34 0.39 -2.40
N ILE A 275 2.30 0.06 -1.52
CA ILE A 275 3.47 0.92 -1.28
C ILE A 275 4.36 0.99 -2.53
N PRO A 276 4.91 -0.11 -3.08
CA PRO A 276 5.78 0.01 -4.25
C PRO A 276 5.05 0.54 -5.48
N ALA A 277 3.75 0.23 -5.68
CA ALA A 277 2.95 0.74 -6.79
C ALA A 277 2.69 2.26 -6.64
N GLY A 278 2.29 2.72 -5.47
CA GLY A 278 2.05 4.12 -5.19
C GLY A 278 3.33 4.95 -5.33
N VAL A 279 4.46 4.49 -4.76
CA VAL A 279 5.75 5.19 -4.89
C VAL A 279 6.25 5.19 -6.35
N LEU A 280 5.99 4.13 -7.13
CA LEU A 280 6.26 4.10 -8.57
C LEU A 280 5.43 5.17 -9.31
N LEU A 281 4.14 5.33 -8.97
CA LEU A 281 3.28 6.36 -9.53
C LEU A 281 3.77 7.77 -9.15
N LEU A 282 4.16 8.01 -7.89
CA LEU A 282 4.75 9.27 -7.46
C LEU A 282 6.01 9.62 -8.27
N TRP A 283 6.91 8.65 -8.44
CA TRP A 283 8.10 8.83 -9.27
C TRP A 283 7.73 9.11 -10.73
N HIS A 284 6.77 8.37 -11.31
CA HIS A 284 6.30 8.56 -12.67
C HIS A 284 5.73 9.98 -12.88
N TRP A 285 4.85 10.43 -11.96
CA TRP A 285 4.27 11.77 -12.03
C TRP A 285 5.32 12.87 -11.90
N ARG A 286 6.29 12.71 -11.00
CA ARG A 286 7.40 13.64 -10.86
C ARG A 286 8.21 13.77 -12.15
N GLU A 287 8.60 12.65 -12.75
CA GLU A 287 9.34 12.65 -14.02
C GLU A 287 8.51 13.28 -15.15
N LYS A 288 7.23 12.93 -15.25
CA LYS A 288 6.33 13.38 -16.29
C LYS A 288 6.03 14.87 -16.22
N PHE A 289 5.68 15.39 -15.05
CA PHE A 289 5.24 16.77 -14.90
C PHE A 289 6.41 17.76 -14.80
N PHE A 290 7.58 17.34 -14.27
CA PHE A 290 8.63 18.28 -13.89
C PHE A 290 10.00 18.06 -14.54
N ARG A 291 10.34 16.88 -15.07
CA ARG A 291 11.70 16.58 -15.51
C ARG A 291 11.89 16.39 -17.02
N GLN A 292 10.89 16.04 -17.78
CA GLN A 292 11.04 15.75 -19.22
C GLN A 292 11.12 17.00 -20.13
N GLY A 293 10.86 18.19 -19.60
CA GLY A 293 10.90 19.45 -20.38
C GLY A 293 12.29 20.01 -20.67
N ALA A 294 13.36 19.46 -20.07
CA ALA A 294 14.73 19.99 -20.18
C ALA A 294 15.52 19.48 -21.40
N GLN A 295 15.02 18.48 -22.13
CA GLN A 295 15.70 17.92 -23.32
C GLN A 295 14.90 18.22 -24.58
N GLY A 296 14.91 19.45 -25.03
CA GLY A 296 14.64 20.01 -26.36
C GLY A 296 13.99 19.19 -27.50
N GLN A 297 13.35 18.06 -27.19
CA GLN A 297 12.60 17.27 -28.17
C GLN A 297 11.11 17.64 -28.10
N GLU A 298 10.65 18.43 -29.04
CA GLU A 298 9.25 18.79 -29.30
C GLU A 298 8.39 17.61 -29.77
N GLY A 299 8.53 16.44 -29.19
CA GLY A 299 7.75 15.27 -29.61
C GLY A 299 7.44 14.30 -28.48
N ARG A 300 6.23 14.40 -27.93
CA ARG A 300 5.65 13.50 -26.95
C ARG A 300 6.31 13.51 -25.55
N ARG A 301 5.74 14.29 -24.65
CA ARG A 301 5.87 14.12 -23.19
C ARG A 301 5.15 12.85 -22.73
N SER A 302 5.59 11.68 -23.21
CA SER A 302 5.17 10.40 -22.64
C SER A 302 6.02 10.15 -21.41
N GLY A 303 5.40 10.15 -20.20
CA GLY A 303 6.09 9.78 -18.97
C GLY A 303 6.78 8.41 -19.06
N PRO A 304 7.58 8.03 -18.07
CA PRO A 304 8.29 6.73 -18.05
C PRO A 304 7.38 5.51 -18.16
N LEU A 305 6.15 5.58 -17.62
CA LEU A 305 5.16 4.51 -17.74
C LEU A 305 4.21 4.77 -18.91
N PRO A 306 3.84 3.75 -19.67
CA PRO A 306 2.71 3.82 -20.58
C PRO A 306 1.42 4.17 -19.82
N PHE A 307 0.51 4.91 -20.46
CA PHE A 307 -0.73 5.36 -19.83
C PHE A 307 -1.57 4.21 -19.23
N TRP A 308 -1.66 3.09 -19.95
CA TRP A 308 -2.41 1.92 -19.45
C TRP A 308 -1.81 1.29 -18.20
N VAL A 309 -0.46 1.32 -18.04
CA VAL A 309 0.22 0.86 -16.81
C VAL A 309 -0.09 1.79 -15.65
N GLU A 310 0.06 3.09 -15.86
CA GLU A 310 -0.29 4.12 -14.88
C GLU A 310 -1.75 3.98 -14.43
N LEU A 311 -2.67 3.91 -15.40
CA LEU A 311 -4.09 3.74 -15.16
C LEU A 311 -4.41 2.45 -14.40
N SER A 312 -3.83 1.33 -14.81
CA SER A 312 -4.05 0.03 -14.16
C SER A 312 -3.62 0.05 -12.70
N LEU A 313 -2.41 0.57 -12.40
CA LEU A 313 -1.89 0.66 -11.03
C LEU A 313 -2.74 1.58 -10.15
N TYR A 314 -3.22 2.71 -10.67
CA TYR A 314 -4.02 3.66 -9.91
C TYR A 314 -5.46 3.17 -9.71
N ALA A 315 -6.13 2.76 -10.79
CA ALA A 315 -7.55 2.44 -10.78
C ALA A 315 -7.89 1.16 -9.99
N SER A 316 -6.95 0.22 -9.90
CA SER A 316 -7.12 -1.02 -9.12
C SER A 316 -6.81 -0.85 -7.63
N MET A 317 -6.26 0.27 -7.22
CA MET A 317 -5.81 0.47 -5.84
C MET A 317 -6.87 0.19 -4.77
N PRO A 318 -8.18 0.50 -4.97
CA PRO A 318 -9.21 0.16 -3.98
C PRO A 318 -9.33 -1.35 -3.69
N LEU A 319 -8.99 -2.22 -4.65
CA LEU A 319 -8.97 -3.66 -4.45
C LEU A 319 -7.84 -4.12 -3.51
N PHE A 320 -6.74 -3.35 -3.46
CA PHE A 320 -5.56 -3.66 -2.64
C PHE A 320 -5.48 -2.82 -1.36
N HIS A 321 -5.69 -1.49 -1.44
CA HIS A 321 -5.57 -0.60 -0.27
C HIS A 321 -6.28 0.75 -0.49
N VAL A 322 -7.43 0.93 0.13
CA VAL A 322 -8.31 2.10 -0.08
C VAL A 322 -7.64 3.41 0.35
N HIS A 323 -6.92 3.43 1.48
CA HIS A 323 -6.24 4.66 1.94
C HIS A 323 -5.13 5.13 0.98
N THR A 324 -4.45 4.20 0.33
CA THR A 324 -3.48 4.54 -0.74
C THR A 324 -4.18 5.15 -1.94
N PHE A 325 -5.33 4.60 -2.36
CA PHE A 325 -6.13 5.18 -3.42
C PHE A 325 -6.54 6.62 -3.10
N LEU A 326 -7.02 6.86 -1.88
CA LEU A 326 -7.40 8.20 -1.42
C LEU A 326 -6.20 9.17 -1.44
N ALA A 327 -5.04 8.75 -0.91
CA ALA A 327 -3.83 9.56 -0.92
C ALA A 327 -3.40 9.94 -2.33
N LEU A 328 -3.35 8.96 -3.25
CA LEU A 328 -2.99 9.18 -4.65
C LEU A 328 -4.00 10.09 -5.37
N SER A 329 -5.30 9.98 -5.02
CA SER A 329 -6.35 10.84 -5.57
C SER A 329 -6.18 12.30 -5.12
N ILE A 330 -5.84 12.54 -3.85
CA ILE A 330 -5.51 13.88 -3.35
C ILE A 330 -4.30 14.44 -4.09
N ILE A 331 -3.26 13.63 -4.30
CA ILE A 331 -2.06 14.06 -5.03
C ILE A 331 -2.40 14.43 -6.48
N LEU A 332 -3.17 13.59 -7.19
CA LEU A 332 -3.62 13.87 -8.55
C LEU A 332 -4.48 15.14 -8.63
N PHE A 333 -5.32 15.40 -7.64
CA PHE A 333 -6.10 16.64 -7.55
C PHE A 333 -5.17 17.87 -7.49
N PHE A 334 -4.14 17.85 -6.66
CA PHE A 334 -3.18 18.95 -6.62
C PHE A 334 -2.36 19.06 -7.92
N LEU A 335 -1.93 17.94 -8.51
CA LEU A 335 -1.26 17.95 -9.81
C LEU A 335 -2.16 18.53 -10.90
N PHE A 336 -3.46 18.23 -10.89
CA PHE A 336 -4.43 18.85 -11.79
C PHE A 336 -4.50 20.36 -11.59
N ILE A 337 -4.53 20.85 -10.33
CA ILE A 337 -4.48 22.30 -10.05
C ILE A 337 -3.21 22.91 -10.67
N PHE A 338 -2.05 22.25 -10.51
CA PHE A 338 -0.80 22.70 -11.11
C PHE A 338 -0.84 22.72 -12.65
N GLU A 339 -1.46 21.73 -13.28
CA GLU A 339 -1.68 21.73 -14.72
C GLU A 339 -2.54 22.91 -15.19
N CYS A 340 -3.56 23.30 -14.41
CA CYS A 340 -4.47 24.40 -14.72
C CYS A 340 -3.82 25.79 -14.49
N LEU A 341 -2.87 25.91 -13.60
CA LEU A 341 -2.27 27.23 -13.27
C LEU A 341 -1.50 27.85 -14.43
N GLN A 342 -0.83 27.08 -15.28
CA GLN A 342 -0.10 27.60 -16.44
C GLN A 342 -1.03 28.17 -17.51
N PRO A 343 -2.03 27.43 -17.99
CA PRO A 343 -3.04 27.98 -18.90
C PRO A 343 -3.78 29.19 -18.33
N LEU A 344 -4.16 29.13 -17.03
CA LEU A 344 -4.86 30.22 -16.37
C LEU A 344 -4.02 31.51 -16.36
N LYS A 345 -2.72 31.40 -16.05
CA LYS A 345 -1.80 32.54 -16.11
C LYS A 345 -1.72 33.12 -17.51
N PHE A 346 -1.57 32.27 -18.54
CA PHE A 346 -1.54 32.68 -19.93
C PHE A 346 -2.83 33.44 -20.32
N ILE A 347 -4.00 32.91 -19.91
CA ILE A 347 -5.30 33.55 -20.15
C ILE A 347 -5.37 34.92 -19.44
N VAL A 348 -4.95 35.00 -18.18
CA VAL A 348 -4.96 36.26 -17.42
C VAL A 348 -4.01 37.30 -18.04
N ASP A 349 -2.81 36.88 -18.44
CA ASP A 349 -1.84 37.78 -19.10
C ASP A 349 -2.36 38.25 -20.46
N LEU A 350 -3.04 37.39 -21.21
CA LEU A 350 -3.67 37.71 -22.49
C LEU A 350 -4.85 38.69 -22.32
N LEU A 351 -5.71 38.44 -21.32
CA LEU A 351 -6.81 39.36 -20.96
C LEU A 351 -6.30 40.73 -20.57
N ARG A 352 -5.21 40.81 -19.81
CA ARG A 352 -4.60 42.07 -19.40
C ARG A 352 -3.98 42.85 -20.55
N LYS A 353 -3.38 42.16 -21.55
CA LYS A 353 -2.65 42.78 -22.67
C LYS A 353 -3.54 43.07 -23.87
N GLU A 354 -4.43 42.17 -24.23
CA GLU A 354 -5.17 42.17 -25.50
C GLU A 354 -6.69 42.06 -25.33
N GLY A 355 -7.19 41.94 -24.09
CA GLY A 355 -8.62 41.76 -23.82
C GLY A 355 -9.18 40.43 -24.35
N ILE A 356 -10.50 40.39 -24.51
CA ILE A 356 -11.20 39.19 -25.02
C ILE A 356 -10.83 38.85 -26.46
N GLY A 357 -10.42 39.85 -27.25
CA GLY A 357 -9.94 39.69 -28.64
C GLY A 357 -8.69 38.83 -28.74
N GLY A 358 -7.76 38.96 -27.79
CA GLY A 358 -6.56 38.12 -27.69
C GLY A 358 -6.88 36.64 -27.46
N ILE A 359 -7.82 36.33 -26.58
CA ILE A 359 -8.26 34.95 -26.34
C ILE A 359 -8.84 34.32 -27.61
N ARG A 360 -9.72 35.06 -28.31
CA ARG A 360 -10.36 34.59 -29.55
C ARG A 360 -9.30 34.31 -30.64
N ARG A 361 -8.27 35.17 -30.78
CA ARG A 361 -7.15 34.97 -31.68
C ARG A 361 -6.34 33.75 -31.32
N SER A 362 -6.01 33.56 -30.03
CA SER A 362 -5.23 32.42 -29.55
C SER A 362 -5.95 31.09 -29.67
N ILE A 363 -7.29 31.06 -29.57
CA ILE A 363 -8.11 29.87 -29.86
C ILE A 363 -8.01 29.49 -31.35
N SER A 364 -7.98 30.47 -32.24
CA SER A 364 -7.91 30.29 -33.70
C SER A 364 -6.51 29.89 -34.17
N ASN A 365 -5.47 30.17 -33.40
CA ASN A 365 -4.08 29.85 -33.73
C ASN A 365 -3.68 28.48 -33.11
N PRO A 366 -3.38 27.44 -33.93
CA PRO A 366 -2.99 26.11 -33.42
C PRO A 366 -1.78 26.11 -32.50
N ALA A 367 -0.79 26.98 -32.71
CA ALA A 367 0.42 27.10 -31.89
C ALA A 367 0.13 27.69 -30.49
N GLU A 368 -0.83 28.61 -30.38
CA GLU A 368 -1.23 29.23 -29.11
C GLU A 368 -2.31 28.48 -28.41
N ARG A 369 -3.15 27.75 -29.15
CA ARG A 369 -4.19 26.86 -28.61
C ARG A 369 -3.59 25.80 -27.69
N GLY A 370 -2.38 25.30 -28.00
CA GLY A 370 -1.63 24.41 -27.13
C GLY A 370 -1.29 25.04 -25.76
N LYS A 371 -0.99 26.35 -25.74
CA LYS A 371 -0.73 27.08 -24.49
C LYS A 371 -1.98 27.33 -23.67
N LEU A 372 -3.13 27.53 -24.33
CA LEU A 372 -4.43 27.67 -23.68
C LEU A 372 -4.92 26.38 -23.02
N LEU A 373 -4.63 25.22 -23.62
CA LEU A 373 -5.05 23.90 -23.13
C LEU A 373 -4.02 23.24 -22.19
N GLY A 374 -2.86 23.87 -22.04
CA GLY A 374 -1.72 23.31 -21.29
C GLY A 374 -0.97 22.21 -22.05
N ASP A 375 0.34 22.13 -21.83
CA ASP A 375 1.25 21.21 -22.51
C ASP A 375 0.97 19.73 -22.20
N THR A 376 0.44 19.44 -21.03
CA THR A 376 0.13 18.07 -20.55
C THR A 376 -1.26 17.58 -20.95
N ARG A 377 -2.08 18.42 -21.59
CA ARG A 377 -3.45 18.11 -22.01
C ARG A 377 -4.31 17.58 -20.86
N MET A 378 -4.20 18.19 -19.68
CA MET A 378 -4.95 17.79 -18.47
C MET A 378 -4.77 16.29 -18.13
N HIS A 379 -3.52 15.86 -18.08
CA HIS A 379 -3.19 14.45 -17.89
C HIS A 379 -3.76 13.90 -16.58
N ALA A 380 -3.63 14.64 -15.49
CA ALA A 380 -4.18 14.21 -14.19
C ALA A 380 -5.70 13.99 -14.27
N LEU A 381 -6.43 14.90 -14.94
CA LEU A 381 -7.86 14.74 -15.19
C LEU A 381 -8.16 13.48 -16.01
N ARG A 382 -7.38 13.21 -17.07
CA ARG A 382 -7.56 12.01 -17.89
C ARG A 382 -7.36 10.73 -17.09
N VAL A 383 -6.35 10.68 -16.23
CA VAL A 383 -6.12 9.52 -15.35
C VAL A 383 -7.31 9.29 -14.45
N VAL A 384 -7.80 10.34 -13.76
CA VAL A 384 -8.96 10.25 -12.86
C VAL A 384 -10.22 9.86 -13.63
N ALA A 385 -10.49 10.49 -14.78
CA ALA A 385 -11.67 10.21 -15.57
C ALA A 385 -11.71 8.76 -16.09
N CYS A 386 -10.57 8.26 -16.60
CA CYS A 386 -10.46 6.87 -17.07
C CYS A 386 -10.49 5.86 -15.91
N ALA A 387 -10.01 6.25 -14.73
CA ALA A 387 -10.01 5.40 -13.55
C ALA A 387 -11.38 5.32 -12.86
N LEU A 388 -12.31 6.26 -13.15
CA LEU A 388 -13.56 6.40 -12.40
C LEU A 388 -14.37 5.09 -12.36
N LEU A 389 -14.64 4.50 -13.51
CA LEU A 389 -15.45 3.27 -13.58
C LEU A 389 -14.77 2.07 -12.90
N PRO A 390 -13.50 1.71 -13.21
CA PRO A 390 -12.89 0.57 -12.55
C PRO A 390 -12.66 0.82 -11.05
N ALA A 391 -12.27 2.01 -10.62
CA ALA A 391 -12.12 2.31 -9.19
C ALA A 391 -13.46 2.27 -8.45
N PHE A 392 -14.54 2.75 -9.07
CA PHE A 392 -15.89 2.63 -8.54
C PHE A 392 -16.31 1.18 -8.38
N PHE A 393 -16.07 0.34 -9.41
CA PHE A 393 -16.35 -1.10 -9.36
C PHE A 393 -15.61 -1.80 -8.22
N PHE A 394 -14.29 -1.58 -8.07
CA PHE A 394 -13.54 -2.18 -6.97
C PHE A 394 -13.96 -1.65 -5.60
N THR A 395 -14.30 -0.37 -5.48
CA THR A 395 -14.83 0.19 -4.25
C THR A 395 -16.19 -0.43 -3.91
N TRP A 396 -17.06 -0.58 -4.90
CA TRP A 396 -18.36 -1.23 -4.75
C TRP A 396 -18.23 -2.66 -4.24
N LEU A 397 -17.29 -3.46 -4.78
CA LEU A 397 -17.01 -4.81 -4.30
C LEU A 397 -16.52 -4.81 -2.83
N THR A 398 -15.50 -4.01 -2.53
CA THR A 398 -14.82 -4.05 -1.23
C THR A 398 -15.61 -3.38 -0.09
N THR A 399 -16.75 -2.75 -0.40
CA THR A 399 -17.65 -2.11 0.56
C THR A 399 -19.02 -2.78 0.67
N ASP A 400 -19.13 -4.05 0.28
CA ASP A 400 -20.41 -4.77 0.27
C ASP A 400 -21.49 -3.99 -0.52
N HIS A 401 -21.18 -3.65 -1.77
CA HIS A 401 -22.08 -2.93 -2.65
C HIS A 401 -22.52 -1.56 -2.09
N PHE A 402 -21.59 -0.84 -1.45
CA PHE A 402 -21.80 0.42 -0.71
C PHE A 402 -22.70 0.30 0.53
N ARG A 403 -22.96 -0.90 1.04
CA ARG A 403 -23.68 -1.10 2.31
C ARG A 403 -22.80 -0.82 3.53
N ALA A 404 -21.48 -0.86 3.39
CA ALA A 404 -20.59 -0.42 4.46
C ALA A 404 -20.81 1.07 4.74
N GLY A 405 -21.10 1.41 5.99
CA GLY A 405 -21.20 2.80 6.42
C GLY A 405 -19.90 3.56 6.22
N SER A 406 -19.98 4.86 5.94
CA SER A 406 -18.80 5.70 5.87
C SER A 406 -18.19 5.89 7.25
N PHE A 407 -16.86 5.72 7.35
CA PHE A 407 -16.11 6.04 8.56
C PHE A 407 -15.68 7.51 8.63
N LEU A 408 -15.92 8.26 7.55
CA LEU A 408 -15.54 9.66 7.50
C LEU A 408 -16.34 10.45 8.53
N LYS A 409 -15.66 10.87 9.59
CA LYS A 409 -16.23 11.71 10.66
C LYS A 409 -15.29 12.88 10.93
N PRO A 410 -15.83 14.09 11.20
CA PRO A 410 -15.01 15.16 11.77
C PRO A 410 -14.41 14.70 13.09
N HIS A 411 -13.09 14.83 13.22
CA HIS A 411 -12.35 14.42 14.41
C HIS A 411 -11.08 15.26 14.53
N LEU A 412 -10.95 16.05 15.59
CA LEU A 412 -9.81 16.93 15.77
C LEU A 412 -8.70 16.24 16.56
N GLY A 413 -7.47 16.41 16.09
CA GLY A 413 -6.27 16.05 16.82
C GLY A 413 -5.86 14.58 16.68
N TRP A 414 -6.35 13.86 15.66
CA TRP A 414 -6.02 12.45 15.45
C TRP A 414 -6.35 11.61 16.70
N VAL A 415 -5.37 10.92 17.31
CA VAL A 415 -5.56 10.08 18.50
C VAL A 415 -5.41 10.83 19.83
N MET A 416 -5.24 12.14 19.83
CA MET A 416 -4.98 12.90 21.06
C MET A 416 -6.13 12.87 22.05
N SER A 417 -7.36 12.64 21.61
CA SER A 417 -8.55 12.48 22.45
C SER A 417 -8.74 11.07 22.98
N ASP A 418 -7.99 10.08 22.47
CA ASP A 418 -8.10 8.69 22.92
C ASP A 418 -7.34 8.52 24.25
N PRO A 419 -7.98 7.98 25.32
CA PRO A 419 -7.35 7.78 26.64
C PRO A 419 -6.07 6.95 26.58
N ALA A 420 -5.91 6.06 25.61
CA ALA A 420 -4.72 5.25 25.43
C ALA A 420 -3.50 6.10 25.01
N PHE A 421 -3.71 7.23 24.33
CA PHE A 421 -2.68 8.11 23.78
C PHE A 421 -2.64 9.51 24.45
N ALA A 422 -3.68 9.92 25.15
CA ALA A 422 -3.85 11.26 25.72
C ALA A 422 -3.02 11.55 27.00
N ARG A 423 -2.17 10.61 27.43
CA ARG A 423 -1.40 10.73 28.70
C ARG A 423 -0.23 11.70 28.64
N ALA A 424 0.18 12.11 27.44
CA ALA A 424 1.32 13.00 27.23
C ALA A 424 0.86 14.44 27.01
N SER A 425 1.70 15.43 27.39
CA SER A 425 1.49 16.82 26.99
C SER A 425 1.51 16.94 25.46
N PHE A 426 0.93 18.03 24.91
CA PHE A 426 0.91 18.28 23.47
C PHE A 426 2.29 18.12 22.83
N PHE A 427 3.31 18.81 23.36
CA PHE A 427 4.67 18.75 22.80
C PHE A 427 5.30 17.37 22.93
N GLN A 428 5.09 16.71 24.06
CA GLN A 428 5.58 15.35 24.27
C GLN A 428 4.95 14.37 23.30
N PHE A 429 3.62 14.42 23.09
CA PHE A 429 2.91 13.58 22.12
C PHE A 429 3.53 13.71 20.72
N TRP A 430 3.69 14.94 20.22
CA TRP A 430 4.23 15.14 18.88
C TRP A 430 5.71 14.75 18.77
N SER A 431 6.50 15.01 19.81
CA SER A 431 7.90 14.59 19.88
C SER A 431 8.03 13.06 19.91
N ASP A 432 7.25 12.38 20.74
CA ASP A 432 7.32 10.91 20.87
C ASP A 432 6.90 10.20 19.60
N ASN A 433 5.95 10.75 18.85
CA ASN A 433 5.46 10.18 17.60
C ASN A 433 6.32 10.55 16.38
N PHE A 434 6.70 11.82 16.21
CA PHE A 434 7.33 12.32 14.98
C PHE A 434 8.73 12.92 15.19
N GLY A 435 9.15 13.16 16.44
CA GLY A 435 10.45 13.76 16.73
C GLY A 435 10.65 15.10 16.03
N VAL A 436 11.78 15.24 15.37
CA VAL A 436 12.14 16.46 14.61
C VAL A 436 11.55 16.50 13.21
N PHE A 437 10.81 15.48 12.77
CA PHE A 437 10.28 15.42 11.39
C PHE A 437 9.29 16.56 11.09
N ILE A 438 8.32 16.83 11.99
CA ILE A 438 7.31 17.87 11.76
C ILE A 438 7.94 19.27 11.69
N PRO A 439 8.79 19.71 12.65
CA PRO A 439 9.47 21.00 12.53
C PRO A 439 10.28 21.15 11.24
N LEU A 440 10.99 20.11 10.83
CA LEU A 440 11.76 20.13 9.59
C LEU A 440 10.88 20.18 8.33
N ALA A 441 9.76 19.47 8.32
CA ALA A 441 8.81 19.52 7.22
C ALA A 441 8.17 20.92 7.10
N LEU A 442 7.78 21.53 8.21
CA LEU A 442 7.24 22.90 8.21
C LEU A 442 8.30 23.92 7.76
N LEU A 443 9.54 23.78 8.22
CA LEU A 443 10.66 24.62 7.76
C LEU A 443 10.88 24.47 6.25
N LEU A 444 10.86 23.24 5.73
CA LEU A 444 10.98 22.95 4.29
C LEU A 444 9.85 23.63 3.49
N ILE A 445 8.61 23.49 3.92
CA ILE A 445 7.43 24.12 3.28
C ILE A 445 7.61 25.65 3.29
N GLY A 446 8.01 26.23 4.42
CA GLY A 446 8.27 27.66 4.53
C GLY A 446 9.36 28.15 3.58
N ILE A 447 10.49 27.44 3.47
CA ILE A 447 11.59 27.78 2.56
C ILE A 447 11.15 27.67 1.09
N CYS A 448 10.45 26.58 0.73
CA CYS A 448 9.96 26.40 -0.63
C CYS A 448 8.92 27.45 -1.01
N GLY A 449 8.00 27.77 -0.10
CA GLY A 449 7.01 28.83 -0.28
C GLY A 449 7.64 30.22 -0.42
N TRP A 450 8.62 30.53 0.43
CA TRP A 450 9.38 31.78 0.34
C TRP A 450 10.16 31.92 -0.98
N ARG A 451 10.83 30.85 -1.41
CA ARG A 451 11.54 30.83 -2.71
C ARG A 451 10.59 31.08 -3.88
N ALA A 452 9.41 30.45 -3.85
CA ALA A 452 8.39 30.64 -4.88
C ALA A 452 7.84 32.08 -4.88
N TRP A 453 7.60 32.64 -3.71
CA TRP A 453 7.12 34.03 -3.61
C TRP A 453 8.16 35.05 -4.06
N LYS A 454 9.42 34.96 -3.60
CA LYS A 454 10.51 35.83 -4.06
C LYS A 454 10.77 35.72 -5.56
N GLY A 455 10.58 34.57 -6.15
CA GLY A 455 10.65 34.36 -7.61
C GLY A 455 9.52 35.06 -8.39
N GLY A 456 8.63 35.81 -7.70
CA GLY A 456 7.47 36.49 -8.29
C GLY A 456 6.51 35.48 -8.94
N LEU A 457 6.37 34.27 -8.38
CA LEU A 457 5.64 33.12 -8.96
C LEU A 457 6.14 32.79 -10.39
N LYS A 458 7.31 33.30 -10.77
CA LYS A 458 8.05 32.74 -11.90
C LYS A 458 8.46 31.35 -11.47
N TRP A 459 7.63 30.39 -11.79
CA TRP A 459 7.81 28.99 -11.43
C TRP A 459 9.13 28.50 -12.01
N ASN A 460 10.19 28.63 -11.24
CA ASN A 460 11.42 27.90 -11.47
C ASN A 460 11.03 26.41 -11.33
N GLN A 461 11.44 25.60 -12.30
CA GLN A 461 11.06 24.19 -12.40
C GLN A 461 11.28 23.42 -11.08
N GLU A 462 12.37 23.71 -10.35
CA GLU A 462 12.69 23.05 -9.09
C GLU A 462 11.77 23.44 -7.93
N SER A 463 11.43 24.73 -7.80
CA SER A 463 10.51 25.19 -6.75
C SER A 463 9.09 24.72 -6.98
N SER A 464 8.67 24.60 -8.24
CA SER A 464 7.36 24.07 -8.63
C SER A 464 7.25 22.58 -8.33
N GLU A 465 8.30 21.80 -8.60
CA GLU A 465 8.37 20.37 -8.28
C GLU A 465 8.12 20.14 -6.77
N ALA A 466 8.88 20.84 -5.91
CA ALA A 466 8.76 20.68 -4.47
C ALA A 466 7.35 21.04 -3.97
N ILE A 467 6.83 22.21 -4.37
CA ILE A 467 5.50 22.68 -3.91
C ILE A 467 4.38 21.74 -4.37
N ALA A 468 4.45 21.22 -5.60
CA ALA A 468 3.44 20.31 -6.15
C ALA A 468 3.28 19.01 -5.36
N PHE A 469 4.31 18.59 -4.63
CA PHE A 469 4.26 17.41 -3.76
C PHE A 469 4.15 17.75 -2.27
N LEU A 470 4.66 18.91 -1.83
CA LEU A 470 4.56 19.33 -0.42
C LEU A 470 3.15 19.83 -0.05
N LEU A 471 2.42 20.47 -0.97
CA LEU A 471 1.04 20.89 -0.70
C LEU A 471 0.09 19.71 -0.50
N PRO A 472 0.04 18.68 -1.37
CA PRO A 472 -0.75 17.50 -1.09
C PRO A 472 -0.26 16.74 0.15
N ALA A 473 1.04 16.74 0.48
CA ALA A 473 1.53 16.18 1.73
C ALA A 473 0.90 16.88 2.94
N LEU A 474 0.92 18.22 2.94
CA LEU A 474 0.26 19.01 3.99
C LEU A 474 -1.25 18.74 4.04
N ALA A 475 -1.92 18.70 2.89
CA ALA A 475 -3.36 18.42 2.81
C ALA A 475 -3.70 17.03 3.37
N ILE A 476 -2.96 15.99 3.00
CA ILE A 476 -3.14 14.62 3.52
C ILE A 476 -2.92 14.59 5.03
N PHE A 477 -1.85 15.22 5.52
CA PHE A 477 -1.55 15.26 6.95
C PHE A 477 -2.64 15.96 7.74
N VAL A 478 -3.04 17.16 7.29
CA VAL A 478 -4.11 17.95 7.91
C VAL A 478 -5.44 17.21 7.86
N SER A 479 -5.77 16.56 6.74
CA SER A 479 -6.98 15.71 6.65
C SER A 479 -6.96 14.60 7.69
N GLY A 480 -5.83 13.95 7.93
CA GLY A 480 -5.66 12.93 8.97
C GLY A 480 -5.81 13.47 10.40
N LEU A 481 -5.61 14.79 10.60
CA LEU A 481 -5.85 15.46 11.89
C LEU A 481 -7.30 15.92 12.07
N LEU A 482 -8.01 16.24 10.98
CA LEU A 482 -9.36 16.83 11.03
C LEU A 482 -10.47 15.81 10.85
N PHE A 483 -10.16 14.65 10.28
CA PHE A 483 -11.13 13.62 9.96
C PHE A 483 -10.62 12.24 10.35
N GLN A 484 -11.54 11.39 10.78
CA GLN A 484 -11.31 9.96 10.95
C GLN A 484 -11.71 9.22 9.68
N PHE A 485 -10.82 8.36 9.16
CA PHE A 485 -11.00 7.60 7.92
C PHE A 485 -11.16 6.10 8.13
N ALA A 486 -11.09 5.63 9.35
CA ALA A 486 -11.22 4.23 9.72
C ALA A 486 -11.90 4.08 11.09
N PRO A 487 -12.42 2.90 11.45
CA PRO A 487 -13.01 2.67 12.78
C PRO A 487 -12.06 3.04 13.93
N TRP A 488 -10.77 2.76 13.78
CA TRP A 488 -9.73 3.14 14.73
C TRP A 488 -9.09 4.46 14.31
N GLN A 489 -9.06 5.42 15.24
CA GLN A 489 -8.48 6.74 15.01
C GLN A 489 -7.00 6.66 14.60
N TRP A 490 -6.22 5.73 15.20
CA TRP A 490 -4.81 5.56 14.88
C TRP A 490 -4.60 5.03 13.44
N ASP A 491 -5.57 4.37 12.85
CA ASP A 491 -5.52 3.86 11.48
C ASP A 491 -5.41 4.96 10.41
N ASN A 492 -5.66 6.22 10.77
CA ASN A 492 -5.33 7.37 9.93
C ASN A 492 -3.84 7.40 9.54
N LEU A 493 -2.97 6.70 10.29
CA LEU A 493 -1.59 6.43 9.92
C LEU A 493 -1.47 5.88 8.49
N LYS A 494 -2.41 5.03 8.05
CA LYS A 494 -2.46 4.45 6.70
C LYS A 494 -2.58 5.50 5.59
N LEU A 495 -3.15 6.65 5.90
CA LEU A 495 -3.22 7.81 5.01
C LEU A 495 -2.02 8.74 5.24
N MET A 496 -1.71 9.08 6.50
CA MET A 496 -0.66 10.05 6.87
C MET A 496 0.74 9.60 6.45
N MET A 497 1.02 8.29 6.34
CA MET A 497 2.31 7.81 5.84
C MET A 497 2.61 8.26 4.40
N TRP A 498 1.59 8.55 3.59
CA TRP A 498 1.78 9.08 2.25
C TRP A 498 2.25 10.54 2.29
N ALA A 499 1.76 11.34 3.24
CA ALA A 499 2.31 12.67 3.48
C ALA A 499 3.80 12.60 3.85
N TYR A 500 4.16 11.67 4.73
CA TYR A 500 5.54 11.43 5.10
C TYR A 500 6.41 11.04 3.89
N PHE A 501 5.96 10.08 3.07
CA PHE A 501 6.70 9.65 1.87
C PHE A 501 6.90 10.78 0.84
N LEU A 502 5.90 11.65 0.70
CA LEU A 502 5.98 12.81 -0.20
C LEU A 502 7.07 13.80 0.22
N VAL A 503 7.24 14.02 1.51
CA VAL A 503 8.19 14.99 2.06
C VAL A 503 9.65 14.51 1.94
N LEU A 504 9.92 13.21 2.07
CA LEU A 504 11.26 12.65 2.19
C LEU A 504 12.27 13.13 1.12
N PRO A 505 12.00 13.03 -0.20
CA PRO A 505 12.99 13.42 -1.21
C PRO A 505 13.33 14.91 -1.18
N PHE A 506 12.34 15.76 -0.89
CA PHE A 506 12.51 17.21 -0.83
C PHE A 506 13.16 17.63 0.48
N LEU A 507 12.86 16.97 1.60
CA LEU A 507 13.52 17.18 2.88
C LEU A 507 15.02 16.94 2.77
N TRP A 508 15.42 15.91 2.04
CA TRP A 508 16.83 15.68 1.76
C TRP A 508 17.39 16.72 0.77
N LYS A 509 16.82 16.82 -0.43
CA LYS A 509 17.37 17.61 -1.55
C LYS A 509 17.40 19.11 -1.21
N ASP A 510 16.29 19.64 -0.71
CA ASP A 510 16.06 21.08 -0.63
C ASP A 510 16.40 21.69 0.74
N LEU A 511 16.59 20.84 1.76
CA LEU A 511 16.94 21.28 3.11
C LEU A 511 18.22 20.62 3.64
N ILE A 512 18.20 19.32 3.98
CA ILE A 512 19.27 18.68 4.74
C ILE A 512 20.59 18.58 3.96
N ALA A 513 20.53 18.25 2.67
CA ALA A 513 21.73 18.15 1.81
C ALA A 513 22.47 19.49 1.65
N GLN A 514 21.82 20.62 1.92
CA GLN A 514 22.41 21.95 1.85
C GLN A 514 23.27 22.29 3.09
N TRP A 515 23.14 21.54 4.17
CA TRP A 515 23.86 21.76 5.41
C TRP A 515 25.27 21.15 5.38
N ASN A 516 26.12 21.57 6.32
CA ASN A 516 27.45 20.96 6.49
C ASN A 516 27.34 19.51 7.00
N VAL A 517 28.42 18.73 6.85
CA VAL A 517 28.42 17.29 7.17
C VAL A 517 28.03 16.98 8.62
N PRO A 518 28.56 17.69 9.67
CA PRO A 518 28.15 17.44 11.05
C PRO A 518 26.66 17.69 11.30
N ALA A 519 26.11 18.79 10.78
CA ALA A 519 24.69 19.11 10.94
C ALA A 519 23.79 18.07 10.23
N ARG A 520 24.19 17.62 9.02
CA ARG A 520 23.49 16.53 8.32
C ARG A 520 23.48 15.24 9.14
N ALA A 521 24.64 14.85 9.68
CA ALA A 521 24.77 13.64 10.49
C ALA A 521 23.89 13.72 11.75
N LEU A 522 23.92 14.86 12.45
CA LEU A 522 23.11 15.09 13.66
C LEU A 522 21.62 14.98 13.36
N VAL A 523 21.15 15.61 12.28
CA VAL A 523 19.73 15.59 11.91
C VAL A 523 19.30 14.20 11.42
N CYS A 524 20.12 13.51 10.64
CA CYS A 524 19.83 12.13 10.25
C CYS A 524 19.76 11.18 11.49
N MET A 525 20.64 11.40 12.48
CA MET A 525 20.55 10.68 13.76
C MET A 525 19.24 11.00 14.49
N ALA A 526 18.88 12.26 14.61
CA ALA A 526 17.64 12.68 15.26
C ALA A 526 16.38 12.16 14.57
N LEU A 527 16.41 12.00 13.24
CA LEU A 527 15.29 11.48 12.46
C LEU A 527 15.16 9.94 12.52
N PHE A 528 16.27 9.21 12.56
CA PHE A 528 16.28 7.79 12.24
C PHE A 528 16.77 6.87 13.37
N ALA A 529 17.55 7.36 14.36
CA ALA A 529 18.13 6.49 15.40
C ALA A 529 17.06 5.82 16.26
N SER A 530 16.02 6.55 16.65
CA SER A 530 14.90 6.00 17.43
C SER A 530 14.16 4.90 16.67
N GLY A 531 13.84 5.14 15.39
CA GLY A 531 13.20 4.14 14.53
C GLY A 531 14.10 2.93 14.25
N PHE A 532 15.43 3.15 14.11
CA PHE A 532 16.40 2.06 14.00
C PHE A 532 16.39 1.15 15.24
N ILE A 533 16.41 1.73 16.43
CA ILE A 533 16.34 0.97 17.69
C ILE A 533 15.06 0.17 17.77
N SER A 534 13.91 0.80 17.47
CA SER A 534 12.59 0.14 17.52
C SER A 534 12.47 -0.97 16.47
N LEU A 535 12.95 -0.74 15.24
CA LEU A 535 12.91 -1.75 14.18
C LEU A 535 13.70 -2.99 14.59
N PHE A 536 14.98 -2.83 14.97
CA PHE A 536 15.82 -3.96 15.35
C PHE A 536 15.39 -4.60 16.66
N GLY A 537 14.80 -3.82 17.58
CA GLY A 537 14.13 -4.34 18.78
C GLY A 537 12.96 -5.27 18.41
N GLY A 538 12.11 -4.86 17.49
CA GLY A 538 10.99 -5.70 17.00
C GLY A 538 11.46 -6.95 16.24
N LEU A 539 12.54 -6.84 15.45
CA LEU A 539 13.13 -7.99 14.74
C LEU A 539 13.87 -8.96 15.69
N SER A 540 14.28 -8.51 16.87
CA SER A 540 15.02 -9.32 17.86
C SER A 540 14.13 -10.19 18.74
N VAL A 541 12.80 -10.14 18.60
CA VAL A 541 11.88 -11.00 19.36
C VAL A 541 12.30 -12.46 19.21
N GLY A 542 12.53 -13.08 20.38
CA GLY A 542 13.13 -14.40 20.48
C GLY A 542 12.23 -15.51 19.97
N ARG A 543 12.82 -16.66 19.69
CA ARG A 543 12.05 -17.89 19.52
C ARG A 543 11.57 -18.38 20.91
N PRO A 544 10.36 -18.97 20.99
CA PRO A 544 9.64 -19.66 19.91
C PRO A 544 8.59 -18.82 19.16
N GLY A 545 8.51 -17.48 19.33
CA GLY A 545 7.44 -16.69 18.70
C GLY A 545 6.05 -16.97 19.31
N PHE A 546 4.99 -16.81 18.52
CA PHE A 546 3.61 -16.93 18.94
C PHE A 546 2.90 -18.03 18.18
N GLY A 547 2.26 -19.00 18.89
CA GLY A 547 1.48 -20.07 18.29
C GLY A 547 0.17 -19.53 17.71
N ILE A 548 -0.17 -19.96 16.50
CA ILE A 548 -1.49 -19.71 15.91
C ILE A 548 -2.42 -20.91 16.14
N THR A 549 -1.95 -22.12 15.78
CA THR A 549 -2.75 -23.33 15.88
C THR A 549 -1.87 -24.57 15.81
N ASN A 550 -2.40 -25.71 16.28
CA ASN A 550 -1.77 -27.00 16.08
C ASN A 550 -1.95 -27.45 14.62
N ARG A 551 -0.84 -27.74 13.93
CA ARG A 551 -0.83 -28.12 12.52
C ARG A 551 -1.50 -29.45 12.25
N ILE A 552 -1.35 -30.42 13.16
CA ILE A 552 -1.92 -31.76 13.01
C ILE A 552 -3.43 -31.66 13.11
N GLU A 553 -3.92 -30.96 14.11
CA GLU A 553 -5.35 -30.68 14.30
C GLU A 553 -5.92 -29.90 13.10
N LEU A 554 -5.23 -28.86 12.65
CA LEU A 554 -5.65 -28.07 11.50
C LEU A 554 -5.75 -28.92 10.22
N SER A 555 -4.82 -29.84 9.99
CA SER A 555 -4.87 -30.77 8.85
C SER A 555 -6.06 -31.73 8.97
N ALA A 556 -6.26 -32.33 10.13
CA ALA A 556 -7.35 -33.26 10.39
C ALA A 556 -8.73 -32.60 10.21
N VAL A 557 -8.89 -31.37 10.70
CA VAL A 557 -10.10 -30.57 10.45
C VAL A 557 -10.25 -30.26 8.95
N GLY A 558 -9.14 -29.95 8.26
CA GLY A 558 -9.14 -29.70 6.82
C GLY A 558 -9.68 -30.89 6.03
N ASP A 559 -9.18 -32.09 6.31
CA ASP A 559 -9.62 -33.35 5.68
C ASP A 559 -11.10 -33.62 5.97
N ALA A 560 -11.54 -33.39 7.22
CA ALA A 560 -12.92 -33.59 7.65
C ALA A 560 -13.92 -32.65 6.97
N VAL A 561 -13.53 -31.38 6.71
CA VAL A 561 -14.42 -30.40 6.07
C VAL A 561 -14.34 -30.38 4.55
N GLN A 562 -13.31 -31.01 3.95
CA GLN A 562 -13.12 -31.02 2.50
C GLN A 562 -14.37 -31.50 1.73
N PRO A 563 -15.05 -32.61 2.11
CA PRO A 563 -16.22 -33.08 1.40
C PRO A 563 -17.48 -32.24 1.63
N LEU A 564 -17.48 -31.35 2.63
CA LEU A 564 -18.64 -30.54 2.95
C LEU A 564 -18.77 -29.34 1.99
N PRO A 565 -20.02 -28.88 1.71
CA PRO A 565 -20.24 -27.74 0.82
C PRO A 565 -19.46 -26.51 1.25
N VAL A 566 -18.80 -25.83 0.29
CA VAL A 566 -17.93 -24.68 0.56
C VAL A 566 -18.70 -23.48 1.10
N GLU A 567 -19.96 -23.36 0.66
CA GLU A 567 -20.86 -22.26 1.03
C GLU A 567 -21.57 -22.48 2.37
N ALA A 568 -21.42 -23.68 2.97
CA ALA A 568 -22.07 -24.01 4.23
C ALA A 568 -21.62 -23.12 5.39
N ARG A 569 -22.56 -22.77 6.26
CA ARG A 569 -22.35 -21.92 7.42
C ARG A 569 -22.19 -22.78 8.67
N PHE A 570 -21.12 -22.50 9.42
CA PHE A 570 -20.82 -23.19 10.67
C PHE A 570 -21.13 -22.31 11.87
N ALA A 571 -21.75 -22.87 12.89
CA ALA A 571 -21.77 -22.33 14.25
C ALA A 571 -20.55 -22.86 15.00
N ALA A 572 -19.73 -21.97 15.53
CA ALA A 572 -18.54 -22.26 16.31
C ALA A 572 -18.19 -21.07 17.20
N PHE A 573 -17.23 -21.24 18.13
CA PHE A 573 -16.76 -20.14 18.96
C PHE A 573 -16.03 -19.04 18.12
N PRO A 574 -16.38 -17.76 18.30
CA PRO A 574 -15.87 -16.67 17.47
C PRO A 574 -14.45 -16.23 17.87
N THR A 575 -13.44 -16.97 17.44
CA THR A 575 -12.03 -16.62 17.62
C THR A 575 -11.34 -16.34 16.29
N PHE A 576 -10.20 -15.60 16.31
CA PHE A 576 -9.47 -15.22 15.10
C PHE A 576 -8.71 -16.37 14.42
N ASN A 577 -8.36 -17.41 15.19
CA ASN A 577 -7.56 -18.55 14.74
C ASN A 577 -8.34 -19.88 14.73
N HIS A 578 -9.68 -19.82 14.65
CA HIS A 578 -10.50 -21.01 14.60
C HIS A 578 -10.09 -21.92 13.41
N PRO A 579 -9.92 -23.24 13.59
CA PRO A 579 -9.44 -24.12 12.51
C PRO A 579 -10.32 -24.11 11.27
N LEU A 580 -11.64 -23.97 11.40
CA LEU A 580 -12.54 -23.79 10.24
C LEU A 580 -12.22 -22.54 9.42
N LEU A 581 -11.96 -21.41 10.08
CA LEU A 581 -11.57 -20.17 9.39
C LEU A 581 -10.22 -20.34 8.70
N LEU A 582 -9.23 -20.92 9.38
CA LEU A 582 -7.91 -21.18 8.80
C LEU A 582 -7.96 -22.18 7.63
N GLN A 583 -9.03 -22.98 7.52
CA GLN A 583 -9.35 -23.81 6.36
C GLN A 583 -10.29 -23.13 5.35
N GLY A 584 -10.56 -21.84 5.51
CA GLY A 584 -11.36 -21.04 4.58
C GLY A 584 -12.85 -21.33 4.62
N ARG A 585 -13.37 -21.89 5.71
CA ARG A 585 -14.80 -22.14 5.91
C ARG A 585 -15.47 -20.93 6.55
N LYS A 586 -16.79 -20.80 6.36
CA LYS A 586 -17.58 -19.66 6.84
C LYS A 586 -18.11 -19.93 8.24
N LEU A 587 -17.81 -19.05 9.17
CA LEU A 587 -18.50 -19.00 10.46
C LEU A 587 -19.65 -18.00 10.41
N VAL A 588 -20.74 -18.30 11.13
CA VAL A 588 -21.85 -17.34 11.36
C VAL A 588 -21.30 -16.03 11.89
N LEU A 589 -20.38 -16.13 12.86
CA LEU A 589 -19.69 -14.99 13.47
C LEU A 589 -18.25 -15.37 13.75
N GLY A 590 -17.30 -14.54 13.30
CA GLY A 590 -15.88 -14.65 13.63
C GLY A 590 -15.48 -13.70 14.75
N TYR A 591 -14.16 -13.47 14.88
CA TYR A 591 -13.61 -12.65 15.96
C TYR A 591 -14.14 -11.21 15.95
N PRO A 592 -14.73 -10.73 17.08
CA PRO A 592 -15.35 -9.41 17.17
C PRO A 592 -14.41 -8.24 16.80
N GLY A 593 -13.12 -8.33 17.11
CA GLY A 593 -12.13 -7.31 16.74
C GLY A 593 -11.97 -7.13 15.22
N HIS A 594 -12.03 -8.21 14.45
CA HIS A 594 -12.01 -8.14 12.99
C HIS A 594 -13.32 -7.56 12.44
N LEU A 595 -14.46 -7.91 13.02
CA LEU A 595 -15.75 -7.38 12.62
C LEU A 595 -15.81 -5.87 12.82
N TRP A 596 -15.39 -5.42 13.98
CA TRP A 596 -15.36 -4.00 14.28
C TRP A 596 -14.40 -3.24 13.34
N SER A 597 -13.23 -3.79 13.03
CA SER A 597 -12.28 -3.18 12.11
C SER A 597 -12.78 -3.10 10.65
N GLN A 598 -13.74 -3.98 10.28
CA GLN A 598 -14.43 -3.95 8.99
C GLN A 598 -15.72 -3.12 9.01
N GLY A 599 -16.03 -2.47 10.14
CA GLY A 599 -17.16 -1.56 10.26
C GLY A 599 -18.50 -2.24 10.55
N PHE A 600 -18.50 -3.43 11.10
CA PHE A 600 -19.70 -4.04 11.61
C PHE A 600 -19.95 -3.56 13.04
N ALA A 601 -20.90 -2.62 13.22
CA ALA A 601 -21.28 -2.15 14.56
C ALA A 601 -22.31 -3.07 15.23
N ASP A 602 -23.18 -3.70 14.43
CA ASP A 602 -24.40 -4.36 14.92
C ASP A 602 -24.28 -5.90 15.01
N TYR A 603 -23.08 -6.43 15.19
CA TYR A 603 -22.92 -7.89 15.33
C TYR A 603 -23.41 -8.44 16.68
N GLY A 604 -23.75 -7.57 17.65
CA GLY A 604 -24.15 -7.97 19.00
C GLY A 604 -25.38 -8.87 19.02
N GLY A 605 -26.38 -8.60 18.20
CA GLY A 605 -27.57 -9.43 18.06
C GLY A 605 -27.24 -10.84 17.56
N VAL A 606 -26.41 -10.94 16.53
CA VAL A 606 -25.94 -12.23 15.99
C VAL A 606 -25.09 -12.98 17.01
N ASN A 607 -24.24 -12.29 17.76
CA ASN A 607 -23.45 -12.89 18.82
C ASN A 607 -24.32 -13.49 19.95
N ASN A 608 -25.37 -12.76 20.36
CA ASN A 608 -26.32 -13.25 21.35
C ASN A 608 -27.07 -14.50 20.87
N SER A 609 -27.54 -14.48 19.60
CA SER A 609 -28.20 -15.63 18.98
C SER A 609 -27.26 -16.84 18.87
N LEU A 610 -26.01 -16.61 18.45
CA LEU A 610 -24.99 -17.67 18.40
C LEU A 610 -24.72 -18.26 19.79
N ASN A 611 -24.60 -17.41 20.81
CA ASN A 611 -24.43 -17.89 22.20
C ASN A 611 -25.65 -18.71 22.68
N GLN A 612 -26.89 -18.30 22.39
CA GLN A 612 -28.10 -19.06 22.69
C GLN A 612 -28.08 -20.44 22.01
N LEU A 613 -27.73 -20.47 20.71
CA LEU A 613 -27.58 -21.74 20.00
C LEU A 613 -26.52 -22.61 20.65
N MET A 614 -25.31 -22.10 20.85
CA MET A 614 -24.19 -22.92 21.36
C MET A 614 -24.34 -23.33 22.82
N GLN A 615 -25.11 -22.61 23.61
CA GLN A 615 -25.50 -23.02 24.99
C GLN A 615 -26.65 -24.04 25.03
N GLY A 616 -27.27 -24.31 23.88
CA GLY A 616 -28.35 -25.29 23.80
C GLY A 616 -29.66 -24.80 24.43
N ALA A 617 -30.07 -23.57 24.11
CA ALA A 617 -31.38 -23.03 24.53
C ALA A 617 -32.53 -23.91 24.01
N GLU A 618 -33.70 -23.85 24.66
CA GLU A 618 -34.86 -24.69 24.31
C GLU A 618 -35.29 -24.49 22.83
N ASN A 619 -35.21 -23.24 22.33
CA ASN A 619 -35.53 -22.89 20.96
C ASN A 619 -34.31 -22.97 19.99
N TRP A 620 -33.27 -23.74 20.33
CA TRP A 620 -32.03 -23.82 19.57
C TRP A 620 -32.23 -24.08 18.07
N ARG A 621 -33.24 -24.88 17.69
CA ARG A 621 -33.52 -25.18 16.25
C ARG A 621 -34.00 -23.95 15.48
N GLU A 622 -34.90 -23.19 16.09
CA GLU A 622 -35.36 -21.91 15.53
C GLU A 622 -34.21 -20.90 15.38
N VAL A 623 -33.37 -20.81 16.43
CA VAL A 623 -32.19 -19.95 16.39
C VAL A 623 -31.21 -20.40 15.29
N ALA A 624 -30.96 -21.68 15.13
CA ALA A 624 -30.13 -22.25 14.10
C ALA A 624 -30.67 -21.92 12.69
N GLN A 625 -31.99 -22.04 12.50
CA GLN A 625 -32.69 -21.70 11.25
C GLN A 625 -32.55 -20.19 10.96
N ASN A 626 -32.80 -19.33 11.93
CA ASN A 626 -32.66 -17.86 11.78
C ASN A 626 -31.23 -17.42 11.44
N LEU A 627 -30.23 -18.11 11.97
CA LEU A 627 -28.82 -17.92 11.65
C LEU A 627 -28.41 -18.62 10.33
N HIS A 628 -29.30 -19.42 9.73
CA HIS A 628 -29.00 -20.26 8.56
C HIS A 628 -27.79 -21.17 8.79
N VAL A 629 -27.66 -21.74 9.99
CA VAL A 629 -26.59 -22.68 10.35
C VAL A 629 -26.89 -24.03 9.73
N ARG A 630 -25.95 -24.58 8.99
CA ARG A 630 -26.01 -25.96 8.55
C ARG A 630 -25.25 -26.89 9.47
N TYR A 631 -24.06 -26.49 9.90
CA TYR A 631 -23.20 -27.34 10.72
C TYR A 631 -22.88 -26.71 12.07
N ILE A 632 -22.92 -27.50 13.14
CA ILE A 632 -22.32 -27.14 14.43
C ILE A 632 -20.97 -27.84 14.52
N PHE A 633 -19.91 -27.05 14.78
CA PHE A 633 -18.59 -27.55 15.14
C PHE A 633 -18.49 -27.53 16.67
N TRP A 634 -18.07 -28.64 17.26
CA TRP A 634 -17.86 -28.76 18.69
C TRP A 634 -16.46 -29.30 18.96
N GLY A 635 -15.53 -28.45 19.24
CA GLY A 635 -14.13 -28.76 19.51
C GLY A 635 -13.68 -28.23 20.86
N ARG A 636 -12.38 -27.97 20.97
CA ARG A 636 -11.73 -27.50 22.20
C ARG A 636 -12.23 -26.14 22.64
N GLU A 637 -12.35 -25.18 21.73
CA GLU A 637 -12.77 -23.81 22.04
C GLU A 637 -14.22 -23.80 22.53
N GLU A 638 -15.10 -24.55 21.88
CA GLU A 638 -16.51 -24.68 22.22
C GLU A 638 -16.67 -25.33 23.58
N THR A 639 -15.94 -26.42 23.82
CA THR A 639 -15.97 -27.14 25.13
C THR A 639 -15.50 -26.23 26.26
N THR A 640 -14.51 -25.37 26.01
CA THR A 640 -13.99 -24.46 27.04
C THR A 640 -14.95 -23.30 27.30
N ASN A 641 -15.47 -22.68 26.23
CA ASN A 641 -16.25 -21.44 26.35
C ASN A 641 -17.74 -21.67 26.58
N TYR A 642 -18.27 -22.85 26.22
CA TYR A 642 -19.66 -23.25 26.39
C TYR A 642 -19.78 -24.49 27.31
N ALA A 643 -18.95 -24.55 28.34
CA ALA A 643 -18.88 -25.73 29.25
C ALA A 643 -20.23 -26.14 29.86
N ALA A 644 -21.15 -25.19 30.07
CA ALA A 644 -22.49 -25.42 30.60
C ALA A 644 -23.56 -25.76 29.54
N SER A 645 -23.15 -25.94 28.27
CA SER A 645 -24.07 -26.23 27.16
C SER A 645 -24.78 -27.57 27.35
N ARG A 646 -26.10 -27.57 27.08
CA ARG A 646 -26.93 -28.81 27.10
C ARG A 646 -26.71 -29.67 25.86
N ARG A 647 -26.11 -29.13 24.79
CA ARG A 647 -25.82 -29.79 23.51
C ARG A 647 -26.99 -30.61 22.94
N PRO A 648 -28.20 -30.04 22.77
CA PRO A 648 -29.39 -30.77 22.37
C PRO A 648 -29.34 -31.38 20.96
N TRP A 649 -28.37 -31.01 20.17
CA TRP A 649 -28.09 -31.62 18.86
C TRP A 649 -27.37 -32.95 18.97
N GLU A 650 -26.69 -33.27 20.09
CA GLU A 650 -26.14 -34.60 20.35
C GLU A 650 -27.27 -35.61 20.42
N GLY A 651 -27.22 -36.63 19.63
CA GLY A 651 -28.28 -37.65 19.53
C GLY A 651 -29.50 -37.28 18.68
N THR A 652 -29.60 -36.00 18.18
CA THR A 652 -30.68 -35.57 17.28
C THR A 652 -30.22 -35.15 15.89
N ALA A 653 -28.98 -34.71 15.76
CA ALA A 653 -28.37 -34.38 14.50
C ALA A 653 -27.29 -35.40 14.11
N PRO A 654 -27.19 -35.80 12.82
CA PRO A 654 -26.19 -36.75 12.40
C PRO A 654 -24.77 -36.15 12.53
N VAL A 655 -23.84 -37.00 13.01
CA VAL A 655 -22.42 -36.70 13.02
C VAL A 655 -21.86 -36.93 11.61
N VAL A 656 -21.33 -35.90 10.99
CA VAL A 656 -20.71 -35.98 9.62
C VAL A 656 -19.21 -36.17 9.68
N ALA A 657 -18.56 -35.75 10.77
CA ALA A 657 -17.14 -35.98 11.02
C ALA A 657 -16.84 -35.90 12.51
N SER A 658 -15.90 -36.71 12.99
CA SER A 658 -15.40 -36.65 14.35
C SER A 658 -13.94 -37.08 14.44
N GLY A 659 -13.24 -36.62 15.46
CA GLY A 659 -11.84 -36.94 15.71
C GLY A 659 -11.34 -36.34 17.02
N PRO A 660 -10.03 -36.45 17.31
CA PRO A 660 -9.45 -35.86 18.51
C PRO A 660 -9.61 -34.33 18.63
N TRP A 661 -9.90 -33.67 17.49
CA TRP A 661 -10.12 -32.22 17.37
C TRP A 661 -11.55 -31.78 17.70
N GLY A 662 -12.52 -32.74 17.74
CA GLY A 662 -13.92 -32.45 17.99
C GLY A 662 -14.87 -33.20 17.06
N THR A 663 -16.10 -32.70 16.95
CA THR A 663 -17.21 -33.31 16.19
C THR A 663 -17.94 -32.24 15.38
N ILE A 664 -18.42 -32.62 14.17
CA ILE A 664 -19.25 -31.78 13.30
C ILE A 664 -20.63 -32.44 13.18
N TYR A 665 -21.69 -31.71 13.52
CA TYR A 665 -23.09 -32.12 13.45
C TYR A 665 -23.77 -31.42 12.26
N ASP A 666 -24.55 -32.16 11.44
CA ASP A 666 -25.36 -31.60 10.33
C ASP A 666 -26.79 -31.34 10.84
N LEU A 667 -27.26 -30.13 10.76
CA LEU A 667 -28.60 -29.73 11.21
C LEU A 667 -29.66 -29.84 10.10
N GLU A 668 -29.25 -29.99 8.85
CA GLU A 668 -30.12 -30.25 7.71
C GLU A 668 -29.90 -31.69 7.23
N PRO A 669 -30.61 -32.68 7.77
CA PRO A 669 -30.53 -34.03 7.23
C PRO A 669 -31.00 -34.01 5.79
N THR A 670 -30.13 -34.39 4.85
CA THR A 670 -30.43 -34.50 3.44
C THR A 670 -31.67 -35.38 3.25
N ALA A 671 -32.76 -34.81 2.73
CA ALA A 671 -33.99 -35.50 2.43
C ALA A 671 -33.86 -36.62 1.37
N ASN A 672 -32.63 -36.96 0.94
CA ASN A 672 -32.34 -37.94 -0.12
C ASN A 672 -31.00 -38.65 0.15
N GLN A 673 -30.93 -39.52 1.17
CA GLN A 673 -30.10 -40.72 1.04
C GLN A 673 -31.04 -41.90 0.82
N PRO A 674 -30.89 -42.65 -0.31
CA PRO A 674 -31.62 -43.89 -0.43
C PRO A 674 -31.19 -44.80 0.71
N LYS A 675 -32.17 -45.32 1.46
CA LYS A 675 -31.97 -46.40 2.42
C LYS A 675 -31.43 -47.61 1.65
N GLY A 676 -30.12 -47.81 1.72
CA GLY A 676 -29.44 -48.99 1.29
C GLY A 676 -29.00 -49.82 2.47
#